data_ce3506e7abdb7ab1d8d6cf079b38e6f0
#
_entry.id   ce3506e7abdb7ab1d8d6cf079b38e6f0
#
_cell.length_a   1.000
_cell.length_b   1.000
_cell.length_c   1.000
_cell.angle_alpha   90.00
_cell.angle_beta   90.00
_cell.angle_gamma   90.00
#
_symmetry.space_group_name_H-M   'P 1'
#
loop_
_entity.id
_entity.type
_entity.pdbx_description
1 polymer ?
#
loop_
_entity_poly.entity_id
_entity_poly.type
_entity_poly.pdbx_seq_one_letter_code
_entity_poly.pdbx_strand_id
1 'polypeptide(L)'
;MSKQTVALSKNPLRLSGPAYGGDYNPEQWDAQTFERDLELMLESGVNMVSIGIFSWARLEPVEGAYDFDWIGQIIDRLHQVGIDVDLATGTASPPAWMANDYPESLPVNADGVRLGFGSRQQYCPSSVVYRERSRALAGALAKRFGDHPGVVLWHINNEYACHISECFCSTCRTEFQNWLGKRYGSVEQVNIAWGTDFWSQRYASLEQIDVPKAMPTFPNPSQRLDWRRFSNHQILGCMTGELEAIRKHSAIPITTNFMGGFPKLDYREWAQHLDIITDDHYPDPADPAGAWEIAWQSDVMRGLANGAPWLLMEQTTSAVQWRRRNSPKRPGQYALWSLQRMAHGSDGILQFQWRQSFRGSETFHGGMVPHAGKASPVWRDVVDLGQTLKNLAPVVGELNSSDIAIVIDWESEWALEVATGPAEHDSPFEGARAWHRTAWELGIATDVVGPNDPLDSYKLVIIPQVFIDRPELAAAAERVAANGGQVVVTAGSAVVDDNLGAILGGYLGSFKDLLGVQVVEHALLTGPDYLAAEADAERANQVNRLTRAVGTPAAETWLGLATEHEGLNVILGSIGEQGTDLRGGQWAEHVVATIQAGPTERADRDLPADIVAQGFAVAGLVGDAEIIATFDGRGGGVDLEGLPAITRRKVAAADASAKPGSAWYVATDLDCVSRAAFLRLVTAHARGFPVVAGLPDGVEAQRRGDILFLLNHSDKSVELNGIVGTELIFGQQCTGHVVIAPRSTMVVAP
;
A
#
# COMPACT_ATOMS: atom_id res chain seq x y z
N MET A 1 15.08 -11.58 -21.44
CA MET A 1 16.31 -11.43 -20.64
C MET A 1 15.96 -11.84 -19.23
N SER A 2 16.62 -12.85 -18.65
CA SER A 2 16.35 -13.30 -17.30
C SER A 2 16.66 -12.16 -16.33
N LYS A 3 15.65 -11.64 -15.64
CA LYS A 3 15.82 -10.68 -14.54
C LYS A 3 16.58 -11.41 -13.43
N GLN A 4 17.87 -11.10 -13.25
CA GLN A 4 18.57 -11.43 -12.03
C GLN A 4 17.89 -10.61 -10.92
N THR A 5 17.21 -11.29 -10.01
CA THR A 5 16.79 -10.69 -8.74
C THR A 5 18.06 -10.29 -8.01
N VAL A 6 18.41 -9.02 -8.05
CA VAL A 6 19.51 -8.48 -7.25
C VAL A 6 19.07 -8.61 -5.81
N ALA A 7 19.72 -9.47 -5.05
CA ALA A 7 19.49 -9.54 -3.61
C ALA A 7 19.84 -8.17 -3.03
N LEU A 8 18.80 -7.44 -2.55
CA LEU A 8 18.99 -6.17 -1.88
C LEU A 8 19.94 -6.37 -0.69
N SER A 9 20.88 -5.46 -0.50
CA SER A 9 21.80 -5.50 0.63
C SER A 9 21.00 -5.34 1.93
N LYS A 10 21.33 -6.10 2.96
CA LYS A 10 20.72 -5.97 4.30
C LYS A 10 20.97 -4.60 4.95
N ASN A 11 22.00 -3.89 4.53
CA ASN A 11 22.34 -2.54 5.01
C ASN A 11 22.97 -1.74 3.85
N PRO A 12 22.17 -1.28 2.88
CA PRO A 12 22.67 -0.58 1.70
C PRO A 12 23.30 0.78 2.05
N LEU A 13 22.85 1.43 3.10
CA LEU A 13 23.40 2.71 3.59
C LEU A 13 24.60 2.53 4.53
N ARG A 14 24.96 1.30 4.89
CA ARG A 14 26.03 1.00 5.85
C ARG A 14 25.87 1.71 7.19
N LEU A 15 24.63 1.81 7.65
CA LEU A 15 24.28 2.47 8.91
C LEU A 15 24.94 1.75 10.09
N SER A 16 25.49 2.52 11.02
CA SER A 16 26.01 2.02 12.29
C SER A 16 24.94 1.90 13.39
N GLY A 17 23.76 2.47 13.15
CA GLY A 17 22.57 2.46 13.98
C GLY A 17 21.38 2.97 13.16
N PRO A 18 20.16 2.99 13.71
CA PRO A 18 19.00 3.49 12.99
C PRO A 18 19.20 4.93 12.50
N ALA A 19 18.83 5.23 11.25
CA ALA A 19 18.79 6.62 10.78
C ALA A 19 17.76 7.41 11.58
N TYR A 20 18.11 8.62 12.00
CA TYR A 20 17.23 9.50 12.76
C TYR A 20 17.43 10.96 12.39
N GLY A 21 16.33 11.64 12.06
CA GLY A 21 16.31 13.04 11.67
C GLY A 21 15.07 13.41 10.90
N GLY A 22 15.21 14.13 9.82
CA GLY A 22 14.05 14.52 9.00
C GLY A 22 14.39 15.53 7.91
N ASP A 23 13.38 15.98 7.23
CA ASP A 23 13.47 17.00 6.19
C ASP A 23 13.93 18.31 6.81
N TYR A 24 15.02 18.81 6.29
CA TYR A 24 15.60 20.08 6.69
C TYR A 24 15.62 21.05 5.52
N ASN A 25 14.97 22.19 5.69
CA ASN A 25 14.87 23.25 4.70
C ASN A 25 15.71 24.47 5.13
N PRO A 26 17.07 24.39 5.10
CA PRO A 26 17.95 25.47 5.57
C PRO A 26 17.77 26.77 4.79
N GLU A 27 17.27 26.70 3.56
CA GLU A 27 16.98 27.86 2.73
C GLU A 27 15.86 28.75 3.29
N GLN A 28 15.08 28.27 4.24
CA GLN A 28 14.02 29.05 4.91
C GLN A 28 14.54 29.87 6.09
N TRP A 29 15.81 29.67 6.50
CA TRP A 29 16.37 30.20 7.73
C TRP A 29 17.65 30.98 7.48
N ASP A 30 18.03 31.81 8.47
CA ASP A 30 19.31 32.51 8.44
C ASP A 30 20.47 31.65 8.94
N ALA A 31 21.70 32.10 8.69
CA ALA A 31 22.90 31.36 9.08
C ALA A 31 23.04 31.17 10.61
N GLN A 32 22.50 32.07 11.42
CA GLN A 32 22.54 31.93 12.88
C GLN A 32 21.60 30.80 13.34
N THR A 33 20.42 30.69 12.71
CA THR A 33 19.47 29.60 12.97
C THR A 33 20.07 28.28 12.53
N PHE A 34 20.77 28.22 11.40
CA PHE A 34 21.45 27.02 10.92
C PHE A 34 22.48 26.49 11.93
N GLU A 35 23.39 27.35 12.46
CA GLU A 35 24.36 26.91 13.46
C GLU A 35 23.68 26.42 14.74
N ARG A 36 22.62 27.07 15.17
CA ARG A 36 21.81 26.59 16.31
C ARG A 36 21.13 25.25 16.02
N ASP A 37 20.69 25.02 14.78
CA ASP A 37 20.09 23.75 14.38
C ASP A 37 21.10 22.60 14.45
N LEU A 38 22.35 22.82 14.07
CA LEU A 38 23.40 21.81 14.25
C LEU A 38 23.58 21.41 15.72
N GLU A 39 23.61 22.39 16.64
CA GLU A 39 23.68 22.10 18.07
C GLU A 39 22.49 21.26 18.55
N LEU A 40 21.27 21.59 18.11
CA LEU A 40 20.05 20.89 18.46
C LEU A 40 19.99 19.48 17.84
N MET A 41 20.47 19.30 16.61
CA MET A 41 20.57 17.99 15.93
C MET A 41 21.49 17.06 16.75
N LEU A 42 22.66 17.54 17.16
CA LEU A 42 23.58 16.75 17.99
C LEU A 42 22.98 16.42 19.37
N GLU A 43 22.30 17.38 20.00
CA GLU A 43 21.63 17.18 21.30
C GLU A 43 20.53 16.11 21.19
N SER A 44 19.77 16.10 20.12
CA SER A 44 18.67 15.15 19.91
C SER A 44 19.12 13.80 19.33
N GLY A 45 20.39 13.67 18.97
CA GLY A 45 20.94 12.43 18.41
C GLY A 45 20.60 12.21 16.92
N VAL A 46 20.25 13.28 16.20
CA VAL A 46 20.08 13.25 14.75
C VAL A 46 21.41 12.86 14.09
N ASN A 47 21.33 11.92 13.14
CA ASN A 47 22.49 11.42 12.40
C ASN A 47 22.29 11.47 10.88
N MET A 48 21.08 11.83 10.41
CA MET A 48 20.75 11.95 8.98
C MET A 48 19.68 13.02 8.76
N VAL A 49 19.78 13.80 7.69
CA VAL A 49 18.76 14.77 7.27
C VAL A 49 18.58 14.76 5.76
N SER A 50 17.34 14.96 5.31
CA SER A 50 17.01 15.18 3.91
C SER A 50 17.05 16.68 3.62
N ILE A 51 17.75 17.10 2.56
CA ILE A 51 17.86 18.51 2.18
C ILE A 51 17.60 18.72 0.70
N GLY A 52 17.13 19.91 0.35
CA GLY A 52 16.92 20.31 -1.05
C GLY A 52 15.61 19.86 -1.67
N ILE A 53 14.69 19.28 -0.90
CA ILE A 53 13.44 18.66 -1.38
C ILE A 53 12.63 19.58 -2.29
N PHE A 54 12.49 20.86 -1.95
CA PHE A 54 11.70 21.83 -2.70
C PHE A 54 12.56 23.02 -3.21
N SER A 55 13.87 22.83 -3.36
CA SER A 55 14.82 23.93 -3.55
C SER A 55 15.14 24.27 -5.01
N TRP A 56 14.41 23.72 -6.02
CA TRP A 56 14.76 23.91 -7.44
C TRP A 56 14.99 25.37 -7.82
N ALA A 57 14.07 26.28 -7.44
CA ALA A 57 14.18 27.70 -7.76
C ALA A 57 15.45 28.37 -7.17
N ARG A 58 16.02 27.81 -6.10
CA ARG A 58 17.26 28.30 -5.50
C ARG A 58 18.49 27.59 -6.08
N LEU A 59 18.35 26.33 -6.48
CA LEU A 59 19.41 25.57 -7.16
C LEU A 59 19.61 26.03 -8.61
N GLU A 60 18.55 26.50 -9.27
CA GLU A 60 18.54 26.99 -10.64
C GLU A 60 17.66 28.24 -10.73
N PRO A 61 18.14 29.43 -10.26
CA PRO A 61 17.36 30.64 -10.21
C PRO A 61 17.01 31.22 -11.62
N VAL A 62 17.82 30.88 -12.60
CA VAL A 62 17.60 31.17 -14.01
C VAL A 62 17.91 29.90 -14.80
N GLU A 63 17.17 29.65 -15.86
CA GLU A 63 17.32 28.47 -16.70
C GLU A 63 18.79 28.24 -17.10
N GLY A 64 19.32 27.05 -16.75
CA GLY A 64 20.69 26.62 -17.02
C GLY A 64 21.77 27.26 -16.14
N ALA A 65 21.41 28.16 -15.22
CA ALA A 65 22.36 28.79 -14.30
C ALA A 65 22.21 28.21 -12.89
N TYR A 66 23.08 27.24 -12.56
CA TYR A 66 23.04 26.54 -11.27
C TYR A 66 23.83 27.31 -10.19
N ASP A 67 23.24 27.38 -8.99
CA ASP A 67 23.88 27.85 -7.77
C ASP A 67 23.88 26.72 -6.72
N PHE A 68 24.98 25.99 -6.64
CA PHE A 68 25.16 24.87 -5.71
C PHE A 68 26.04 25.21 -4.51
N ASP A 69 26.61 26.43 -4.44
CA ASP A 69 27.58 26.76 -3.40
C ASP A 69 26.96 26.82 -2.01
N TRP A 70 25.73 27.35 -1.92
CA TRP A 70 25.02 27.46 -0.65
C TRP A 70 24.68 26.07 -0.06
N ILE A 71 24.18 25.14 -0.89
CA ILE A 71 23.82 23.78 -0.42
C ILE A 71 25.09 22.96 -0.15
N GLY A 72 26.15 23.17 -0.94
CA GLY A 72 27.46 22.56 -0.70
C GLY A 72 28.04 22.93 0.67
N GLN A 73 27.96 24.19 1.06
CA GLN A 73 28.38 24.63 2.42
C GLN A 73 27.56 23.98 3.51
N ILE A 74 26.26 23.78 3.31
CA ILE A 74 25.39 23.06 4.25
C ILE A 74 25.82 21.60 4.37
N ILE A 75 26.02 20.89 3.24
CA ILE A 75 26.49 19.49 3.23
C ILE A 75 27.84 19.36 3.94
N ASP A 76 28.81 20.22 3.64
CA ASP A 76 30.11 20.24 4.30
C ASP A 76 29.99 20.39 5.82
N ARG A 77 29.14 21.32 6.30
CA ARG A 77 28.94 21.57 7.72
C ARG A 77 28.26 20.40 8.44
N LEU A 78 27.22 19.79 7.82
CA LEU A 78 26.56 18.60 8.35
C LEU A 78 27.56 17.44 8.47
N HIS A 79 28.33 17.19 7.42
CA HIS A 79 29.34 16.14 7.41
C HIS A 79 30.43 16.34 8.48
N GLN A 80 30.92 17.59 8.68
CA GLN A 80 31.89 17.94 9.71
C GLN A 80 31.46 17.58 11.14
N VAL A 81 30.14 17.59 11.39
CA VAL A 81 29.58 17.25 12.71
C VAL A 81 29.06 15.81 12.78
N GLY A 82 29.25 15.02 11.72
CA GLY A 82 28.89 13.60 11.66
C GLY A 82 27.40 13.35 11.36
N ILE A 83 26.73 14.25 10.64
CA ILE A 83 25.38 14.10 10.16
C ILE A 83 25.41 13.78 8.66
N ASP A 84 24.84 12.66 8.29
CA ASP A 84 24.71 12.20 6.91
C ASP A 84 23.59 12.95 6.17
N VAL A 85 23.72 13.05 4.87
CA VAL A 85 22.78 13.77 4.01
C VAL A 85 22.10 12.83 3.02
N ASP A 86 20.79 12.85 3.02
CA ASP A 86 19.92 12.46 1.92
C ASP A 86 19.70 13.70 1.03
N LEU A 87 20.28 13.71 -0.17
CA LEU A 87 20.27 14.86 -1.05
C LEU A 87 19.17 14.73 -2.10
N ALA A 88 18.19 15.63 -2.01
CA ALA A 88 17.08 15.63 -2.95
C ALA A 88 17.40 16.40 -4.24
N THR A 89 16.74 15.99 -5.35
CA THR A 89 16.85 16.68 -6.65
C THR A 89 16.07 17.98 -6.72
N GLY A 90 15.10 18.20 -5.80
CA GLY A 90 14.27 19.39 -5.74
C GLY A 90 13.18 19.49 -6.81
N THR A 91 13.05 18.49 -7.66
CA THR A 91 12.27 18.53 -8.90
C THR A 91 10.76 18.42 -8.70
N ALA A 92 10.30 18.18 -7.47
CA ALA A 92 8.89 18.26 -7.10
C ALA A 92 8.30 19.67 -7.21
N SER A 93 9.13 20.70 -7.14
CA SER A 93 8.70 22.11 -7.17
C SER A 93 9.39 22.89 -8.31
N PRO A 94 8.91 22.75 -9.56
CA PRO A 94 9.45 23.49 -10.68
C PRO A 94 9.44 25.01 -10.44
N PRO A 95 10.50 25.74 -10.88
CA PRO A 95 10.64 27.17 -10.63
C PRO A 95 9.68 28.03 -11.46
N ALA A 96 9.49 29.27 -11.04
CA ALA A 96 8.58 30.23 -11.69
C ALA A 96 8.93 30.51 -13.15
N TRP A 97 10.23 30.54 -13.51
CA TRP A 97 10.63 30.72 -14.88
C TRP A 97 10.11 29.65 -15.83
N MET A 98 10.06 28.38 -15.36
CA MET A 98 9.52 27.27 -16.17
C MET A 98 8.03 27.49 -16.51
N ALA A 99 7.22 27.86 -15.52
CA ALA A 99 5.79 28.12 -15.76
C ALA A 99 5.55 29.36 -16.60
N ASN A 100 6.43 30.38 -16.51
CA ASN A 100 6.33 31.62 -17.28
C ASN A 100 6.76 31.44 -18.74
N ASP A 101 7.90 30.78 -18.96
CA ASP A 101 8.51 30.68 -20.29
C ASP A 101 7.98 29.48 -21.08
N TYR A 102 7.47 28.44 -20.36
CA TYR A 102 6.94 27.20 -20.91
C TYR A 102 5.58 26.82 -20.28
N PRO A 103 4.53 27.64 -20.44
CA PRO A 103 3.22 27.41 -19.79
C PRO A 103 2.56 26.10 -20.19
N GLU A 104 2.96 25.48 -21.30
CA GLU A 104 2.53 24.13 -21.70
C GLU A 104 3.06 23.02 -20.80
N SER A 105 4.08 23.32 -19.99
CA SER A 105 4.60 22.37 -18.97
C SER A 105 3.65 22.17 -17.80
N LEU A 106 2.72 23.12 -17.58
CA LEU A 106 1.72 23.02 -16.52
C LEU A 106 0.65 21.95 -16.84
N PRO A 107 0.18 21.21 -15.82
CA PRO A 107 -0.78 20.13 -16.04
C PRO A 107 -2.17 20.65 -16.38
N VAL A 108 -2.93 19.83 -17.09
CA VAL A 108 -4.34 20.07 -17.44
C VAL A 108 -5.20 18.98 -16.79
N ASN A 109 -6.25 19.38 -16.07
CA ASN A 109 -7.19 18.44 -15.45
C ASN A 109 -8.19 17.84 -16.47
N ALA A 110 -9.02 16.90 -16.02
CA ALA A 110 -10.03 16.22 -16.86
C ALA A 110 -11.07 17.18 -17.46
N ASP A 111 -11.32 18.34 -16.85
CA ASP A 111 -12.23 19.39 -17.35
C ASP A 111 -11.57 20.27 -18.41
N GLY A 112 -10.31 20.02 -18.75
CA GLY A 112 -9.55 20.81 -19.72
C GLY A 112 -8.97 22.10 -19.16
N VAL A 113 -9.00 22.31 -17.84
CA VAL A 113 -8.45 23.50 -17.18
C VAL A 113 -6.97 23.30 -16.93
N ARG A 114 -6.13 24.22 -17.41
CA ARG A 114 -4.71 24.26 -17.06
C ARG A 114 -4.55 24.78 -15.64
N LEU A 115 -3.81 24.04 -14.81
CA LEU A 115 -3.54 24.41 -13.43
C LEU A 115 -2.43 25.48 -13.37
N GLY A 116 -2.46 26.31 -12.31
CA GLY A 116 -1.54 27.44 -12.16
C GLY A 116 -0.25 27.07 -11.44
N PHE A 117 0.72 27.99 -11.52
CA PHE A 117 1.94 27.97 -10.71
C PHE A 117 1.66 28.42 -9.27
N GLY A 118 2.49 27.99 -8.33
CA GLY A 118 2.49 28.43 -6.92
C GLY A 118 2.20 27.34 -5.90
N SER A 119 2.31 26.09 -6.32
CA SER A 119 2.18 24.90 -5.48
C SER A 119 3.37 23.97 -5.71
N ARG A 120 3.24 22.69 -5.40
CA ARG A 120 4.20 21.62 -5.75
C ARG A 120 3.59 20.67 -6.78
N GLN A 121 4.42 19.87 -7.48
CA GLN A 121 4.03 18.93 -8.54
C GLN A 121 3.22 19.59 -9.69
N GLN A 122 3.43 20.86 -9.95
CA GLN A 122 2.75 21.64 -10.98
C GLN A 122 3.38 21.42 -12.37
N TYR A 123 3.48 20.17 -12.81
CA TYR A 123 4.05 19.82 -14.11
C TYR A 123 3.27 18.69 -14.79
N CYS A 124 3.24 18.75 -16.11
CA CYS A 124 2.75 17.66 -16.94
C CYS A 124 3.82 16.56 -17.01
N PRO A 125 3.54 15.31 -16.64
CA PRO A 125 4.53 14.23 -16.68
C PRO A 125 5.05 13.90 -18.09
N SER A 126 4.30 14.29 -19.14
CA SER A 126 4.71 14.14 -20.54
C SER A 126 5.42 15.38 -21.09
N SER A 127 5.60 16.46 -20.32
CA SER A 127 6.27 17.66 -20.77
C SER A 127 7.74 17.41 -21.10
N VAL A 128 8.14 17.66 -22.34
CA VAL A 128 9.53 17.53 -22.79
C VAL A 128 10.43 18.47 -21.97
N VAL A 129 9.99 19.72 -21.79
CA VAL A 129 10.76 20.73 -21.04
C VAL A 129 10.98 20.30 -19.59
N TYR A 130 9.93 19.89 -18.89
CA TYR A 130 10.07 19.41 -17.50
C TYR A 130 11.06 18.26 -17.41
N ARG A 131 10.91 17.24 -18.26
CA ARG A 131 11.78 16.05 -18.27
C ARG A 131 13.23 16.36 -18.61
N GLU A 132 13.48 17.27 -19.54
CA GLU A 132 14.85 17.70 -19.90
C GLU A 132 15.50 18.50 -18.78
N ARG A 133 14.76 19.43 -18.15
CA ARG A 133 15.30 20.28 -17.09
C ARG A 133 15.50 19.53 -15.78
N SER A 134 14.55 18.68 -15.39
CA SER A 134 14.72 17.84 -14.18
C SER A 134 15.93 16.90 -14.30
N ARG A 135 16.10 16.27 -15.46
CA ARG A 135 17.28 15.44 -15.75
C ARG A 135 18.59 16.24 -15.74
N ALA A 136 18.57 17.43 -16.29
CA ALA A 136 19.75 18.31 -16.34
C ALA A 136 20.16 18.73 -14.93
N LEU A 137 19.20 19.15 -14.07
CA LEU A 137 19.45 19.50 -12.68
C LEU A 137 19.96 18.32 -11.89
N ALA A 138 19.29 17.17 -11.95
CA ALA A 138 19.70 15.94 -11.25
C ALA A 138 21.11 15.49 -11.64
N GLY A 139 21.44 15.55 -12.95
CA GLY A 139 22.78 15.23 -13.46
C GLY A 139 23.85 16.26 -13.00
N ALA A 140 23.50 17.55 -12.94
CA ALA A 140 24.41 18.59 -12.48
C ALA A 140 24.69 18.49 -10.97
N LEU A 141 23.67 18.20 -10.15
CA LEU A 141 23.82 17.90 -8.72
C LEU A 141 24.70 16.67 -8.51
N ALA A 142 24.44 15.58 -9.23
CA ALA A 142 25.21 14.34 -9.11
C ALA A 142 26.68 14.53 -9.56
N LYS A 143 26.92 15.33 -10.58
CA LYS A 143 28.28 15.71 -10.99
C LYS A 143 29.03 16.48 -9.91
N ARG A 144 28.33 17.33 -9.14
CA ARG A 144 28.91 18.16 -8.08
C ARG A 144 29.10 17.41 -6.77
N PHE A 145 28.14 16.55 -6.39
CA PHE A 145 28.07 15.94 -5.08
C PHE A 145 28.11 14.39 -5.09
N GLY A 146 28.22 13.77 -6.26
CA GLY A 146 28.11 12.32 -6.42
C GLY A 146 29.15 11.48 -5.69
N ASP A 147 30.30 12.06 -5.37
CA ASP A 147 31.38 11.44 -4.59
C ASP A 147 31.58 12.14 -3.22
N HIS A 148 30.65 13.02 -2.81
CA HIS A 148 30.77 13.75 -1.56
C HIS A 148 30.57 12.81 -0.36
N PRO A 149 31.52 12.71 0.61
CA PRO A 149 31.45 11.71 1.67
C PRO A 149 30.29 11.90 2.65
N GLY A 150 29.72 13.10 2.73
CA GLY A 150 28.55 13.38 3.56
C GLY A 150 27.22 13.07 2.88
N VAL A 151 27.18 12.80 1.56
CA VAL A 151 25.96 12.40 0.85
C VAL A 151 25.90 10.88 0.81
N VAL A 152 24.90 10.29 1.45
CA VAL A 152 24.75 8.84 1.60
C VAL A 152 23.55 8.28 0.85
N LEU A 153 22.61 9.16 0.44
CA LEU A 153 21.39 8.80 -0.29
C LEU A 153 21.02 9.92 -1.27
N TRP A 154 20.49 9.54 -2.42
CA TRP A 154 19.83 10.44 -3.36
C TRP A 154 18.33 10.29 -3.25
N HIS A 155 17.61 11.41 -3.12
CA HIS A 155 16.17 11.47 -3.08
C HIS A 155 15.63 12.14 -4.36
N ILE A 156 15.03 11.35 -5.24
CA ILE A 156 14.48 11.87 -6.50
C ILE A 156 13.08 12.42 -6.27
N ASN A 157 12.88 13.72 -6.58
CA ASN A 157 11.58 14.39 -6.50
C ASN A 157 10.99 14.38 -5.06
N ASN A 158 9.69 14.22 -4.91
CA ASN A 158 8.98 14.01 -3.64
C ASN A 158 7.55 13.56 -3.92
N GLU A 159 7.11 12.47 -3.30
CA GLU A 159 5.72 11.97 -3.30
C GLU A 159 5.08 12.02 -4.69
N TYR A 160 5.68 11.36 -5.67
CA TYR A 160 5.14 11.36 -7.03
C TYR A 160 3.64 11.03 -7.06
N ALA A 161 2.88 11.74 -7.91
CA ALA A 161 1.44 11.62 -8.09
C ALA A 161 0.56 12.00 -6.88
N CYS A 162 1.12 12.50 -5.77
CA CYS A 162 0.33 12.97 -4.63
C CYS A 162 -0.74 14.00 -5.08
N HIS A 163 -0.36 14.96 -5.92
CA HIS A 163 -1.26 16.00 -6.41
C HIS A 163 -1.65 15.85 -7.88
N ILE A 164 -0.72 15.41 -8.75
CA ILE A 164 -0.93 15.25 -10.19
C ILE A 164 -0.62 13.82 -10.60
N SER A 165 -1.63 12.97 -10.61
CA SER A 165 -1.52 11.58 -11.09
C SER A 165 -1.87 11.42 -12.57
N GLU A 166 -2.59 12.38 -13.16
CA GLU A 166 -3.03 12.37 -14.56
C GLU A 166 -2.96 13.79 -15.14
N CYS A 167 -2.65 13.89 -16.44
CA CYS A 167 -2.65 15.17 -17.14
C CYS A 167 -3.28 15.03 -18.53
N PHE A 168 -4.33 15.79 -18.80
CA PHE A 168 -5.20 15.67 -19.98
C PHE A 168 -4.87 16.68 -21.08
N CYS A 169 -3.60 17.09 -21.21
CA CYS A 169 -3.14 18.05 -22.21
C CYS A 169 -2.92 17.38 -23.59
N SER A 170 -2.66 18.20 -24.61
CA SER A 170 -2.40 17.73 -25.97
C SER A 170 -1.12 16.89 -26.08
N THR A 171 -0.08 17.20 -25.30
CA THR A 171 1.15 16.39 -25.25
C THR A 171 0.85 15.00 -24.71
N CYS A 172 0.10 14.89 -23.60
CA CYS A 172 -0.32 13.59 -23.06
C CYS A 172 -1.18 12.82 -24.07
N ARG A 173 -2.04 13.48 -24.84
CA ARG A 173 -2.80 12.83 -25.91
C ARG A 173 -1.87 12.17 -26.93
N THR A 174 -0.90 12.91 -27.46
CA THR A 174 0.06 12.38 -28.44
C THR A 174 0.87 11.23 -27.86
N GLU A 175 1.36 11.37 -26.65
CA GLU A 175 2.13 10.30 -25.97
C GLU A 175 1.27 9.09 -25.65
N PHE A 176 0.00 9.26 -25.33
CA PHE A 176 -0.94 8.15 -25.15
C PHE A 176 -1.18 7.36 -26.45
N GLN A 177 -1.37 8.07 -27.56
CA GLN A 177 -1.49 7.45 -28.90
C GLN A 177 -0.21 6.65 -29.26
N ASN A 178 0.96 7.21 -28.99
CA ASN A 178 2.25 6.54 -29.17
C ASN A 178 2.37 5.28 -28.27
N TRP A 179 1.94 5.38 -27.01
CA TRP A 179 1.97 4.30 -26.05
C TRP A 179 1.03 3.17 -26.46
N LEU A 180 -0.19 3.49 -26.91
CA LEU A 180 -1.14 2.52 -27.46
C LEU A 180 -0.57 1.82 -28.69
N GLY A 181 0.07 2.55 -29.59
CA GLY A 181 0.75 1.98 -30.75
C GLY A 181 1.83 0.97 -30.38
N LYS A 182 2.60 1.24 -29.31
CA LYS A 182 3.61 0.30 -28.78
C LYS A 182 2.98 -0.92 -28.09
N ARG A 183 1.89 -0.72 -27.34
CA ARG A 183 1.23 -1.78 -26.59
C ARG A 183 0.47 -2.74 -27.50
N TYR A 184 -0.31 -2.22 -28.44
CA TYR A 184 -1.24 -2.98 -29.26
C TYR A 184 -0.78 -3.20 -30.70
N GLY A 185 0.15 -2.42 -31.21
CA GLY A 185 0.66 -2.51 -32.57
C GLY A 185 -0.22 -1.88 -33.64
N SER A 186 -1.54 -1.87 -33.48
CA SER A 186 -2.48 -1.28 -34.43
C SER A 186 -3.77 -0.79 -33.77
N VAL A 187 -4.49 0.14 -34.43
CA VAL A 187 -5.79 0.62 -33.98
C VAL A 187 -6.83 -0.50 -33.94
N GLU A 188 -6.73 -1.49 -34.83
CA GLU A 188 -7.63 -2.64 -34.84
C GLU A 188 -7.47 -3.47 -33.56
N GLN A 189 -6.26 -3.69 -33.09
CA GLN A 189 -6.03 -4.39 -31.83
C GLN A 189 -6.52 -3.59 -30.63
N VAL A 190 -6.42 -2.25 -30.65
CA VAL A 190 -7.04 -1.38 -29.63
C VAL A 190 -8.55 -1.54 -29.65
N ASN A 191 -9.18 -1.51 -30.84
CA ASN A 191 -10.63 -1.69 -30.98
C ASN A 191 -11.10 -3.03 -30.40
N ILE A 192 -10.36 -4.10 -30.66
CA ILE A 192 -10.65 -5.44 -30.11
C ILE A 192 -10.51 -5.44 -28.60
N ALA A 193 -9.37 -4.97 -28.08
CA ALA A 193 -9.06 -4.95 -26.65
C ALA A 193 -10.05 -4.11 -25.83
N TRP A 194 -10.51 -2.97 -26.38
CA TRP A 194 -11.45 -2.08 -25.71
C TRP A 194 -12.92 -2.39 -25.98
N GLY A 195 -13.21 -3.35 -26.86
CA GLY A 195 -14.59 -3.68 -27.21
C GLY A 195 -15.35 -2.50 -27.81
N THR A 196 -14.71 -1.73 -28.69
CA THR A 196 -15.22 -0.41 -29.17
C THR A 196 -16.43 -0.48 -30.07
N ASP A 197 -16.87 -1.67 -30.49
CA ASP A 197 -18.17 -1.85 -31.17
C ASP A 197 -19.34 -1.53 -30.24
N PHE A 198 -19.14 -1.61 -28.93
CA PHE A 198 -20.10 -1.18 -27.92
C PHE A 198 -20.30 0.33 -28.00
N TRP A 199 -21.54 0.79 -28.08
CA TRP A 199 -21.93 2.20 -28.27
C TRP A 199 -21.25 2.92 -29.42
N SER A 200 -20.81 2.17 -30.46
CA SER A 200 -20.22 2.76 -31.69
C SER A 200 -18.96 3.61 -31.42
N GLN A 201 -18.08 3.16 -30.51
CA GLN A 201 -16.87 3.87 -30.11
C GLN A 201 -15.66 3.56 -31.01
N ARG A 202 -15.84 2.78 -32.12
CA ARG A 202 -14.76 2.28 -32.96
C ARG A 202 -13.93 3.41 -33.59
N TYR A 203 -12.62 3.28 -33.52
CA TYR A 203 -11.65 4.19 -34.11
C TYR A 203 -11.13 3.66 -35.44
N ALA A 204 -10.90 4.57 -36.42
CA ALA A 204 -10.30 4.23 -37.70
C ALA A 204 -8.79 4.44 -37.71
N SER A 205 -8.24 5.23 -36.79
CA SER A 205 -6.80 5.44 -36.61
C SER A 205 -6.48 5.79 -35.16
N LEU A 206 -5.22 5.64 -34.73
CA LEU A 206 -4.77 5.99 -33.37
C LEU A 206 -4.93 7.49 -33.07
N GLU A 207 -4.81 8.35 -34.09
CA GLU A 207 -4.93 9.79 -33.96
C GLU A 207 -6.37 10.26 -33.60
N GLN A 208 -7.38 9.41 -33.83
CA GLN A 208 -8.74 9.68 -33.41
C GLN A 208 -8.97 9.45 -31.91
N ILE A 209 -8.07 8.72 -31.24
CA ILE A 209 -8.17 8.45 -29.82
C ILE A 209 -7.79 9.72 -29.05
N ASP A 210 -8.73 10.22 -28.24
CA ASP A 210 -8.46 11.33 -27.30
C ASP A 210 -8.20 10.78 -25.89
N VAL A 211 -7.69 11.64 -25.01
CA VAL A 211 -7.58 11.37 -23.59
C VAL A 211 -9.00 11.26 -22.99
N PRO A 212 -9.24 10.41 -21.96
CA PRO A 212 -10.57 10.20 -21.40
C PRO A 212 -10.99 11.37 -20.50
N LYS A 213 -11.35 12.50 -21.13
CA LYS A 213 -11.89 13.71 -20.49
C LYS A 213 -13.25 13.46 -19.86
N ALA A 214 -13.78 14.48 -19.20
CA ALA A 214 -15.16 14.47 -18.72
C ALA A 214 -16.14 14.12 -19.86
N MET A 215 -16.99 13.14 -19.64
CA MET A 215 -17.94 12.59 -20.60
C MET A 215 -19.36 12.66 -20.05
N PRO A 216 -20.40 12.63 -20.92
CA PRO A 216 -21.81 12.70 -20.48
C PRO A 216 -22.24 11.54 -19.58
N THR A 217 -21.62 10.37 -19.74
CA THR A 217 -21.91 9.15 -18.99
C THR A 217 -20.64 8.29 -18.87
N PHE A 218 -20.77 7.01 -18.59
CA PHE A 218 -19.65 6.09 -18.37
C PHE A 218 -18.66 6.08 -19.55
N PRO A 219 -17.37 6.32 -19.30
CA PRO A 219 -16.33 6.13 -20.31
C PRO A 219 -16.16 4.65 -20.65
N ASN A 220 -15.42 4.34 -21.71
CA ASN A 220 -14.95 2.99 -21.97
C ASN A 220 -13.98 2.56 -20.84
N PRO A 221 -14.30 1.49 -20.08
CA PRO A 221 -13.49 1.11 -18.92
C PRO A 221 -12.07 0.66 -19.31
N SER A 222 -11.89 -0.04 -20.44
CA SER A 222 -10.58 -0.47 -20.92
C SER A 222 -9.72 0.73 -21.31
N GLN A 223 -10.29 1.77 -21.94
CA GLN A 223 -9.58 3.03 -22.21
C GLN A 223 -9.14 3.71 -20.90
N ARG A 224 -10.01 3.72 -19.89
CA ARG A 224 -9.69 4.32 -18.59
C ARG A 224 -8.58 3.56 -17.86
N LEU A 225 -8.60 2.23 -17.91
CA LEU A 225 -7.53 1.40 -17.33
C LEU A 225 -6.20 1.65 -18.05
N ASP A 226 -6.20 1.66 -19.38
CA ASP A 226 -4.99 1.98 -20.15
C ASP A 226 -4.51 3.42 -19.92
N TRP A 227 -5.41 4.35 -19.65
CA TRP A 227 -5.04 5.70 -19.25
C TRP A 227 -4.34 5.74 -17.88
N ARG A 228 -4.78 4.92 -16.93
CA ARG A 228 -4.09 4.75 -15.62
C ARG A 228 -2.68 4.17 -15.82
N ARG A 229 -2.58 3.09 -16.61
CA ARG A 229 -1.30 2.47 -16.97
C ARG A 229 -0.36 3.44 -17.66
N PHE A 230 -0.86 4.20 -18.63
CA PHE A 230 -0.12 5.25 -19.32
C PHE A 230 0.34 6.34 -18.36
N SER A 231 -0.53 6.82 -17.49
CA SER A 231 -0.21 7.88 -16.53
C SER A 231 0.88 7.44 -15.55
N ASN A 232 0.77 6.24 -14.99
CA ASN A 232 1.82 5.61 -14.19
C ASN A 232 3.15 5.53 -14.97
N HIS A 233 3.13 5.04 -16.21
CA HIS A 233 4.32 4.96 -17.08
C HIS A 233 4.95 6.33 -17.35
N GLN A 234 4.16 7.38 -17.57
CA GLN A 234 4.67 8.73 -17.81
C GLN A 234 5.36 9.30 -16.57
N ILE A 235 4.78 9.12 -15.39
CA ILE A 235 5.37 9.62 -14.14
C ILE A 235 6.62 8.80 -13.78
N LEU A 236 6.58 7.48 -13.94
CA LEU A 236 7.75 6.60 -13.79
C LEU A 236 8.90 7.04 -14.72
N GLY A 237 8.58 7.46 -15.95
CA GLY A 237 9.56 7.99 -16.90
C GLY A 237 10.22 9.31 -16.45
N CYS A 238 9.58 10.10 -15.57
CA CYS A 238 10.23 11.25 -14.92
C CYS A 238 11.29 10.75 -13.92
N MET A 239 10.91 9.86 -13.02
CA MET A 239 11.82 9.29 -12.01
C MET A 239 13.02 8.57 -12.65
N THR A 240 12.78 7.64 -13.57
CA THR A 240 13.85 6.87 -14.21
C THR A 240 14.80 7.76 -15.02
N GLY A 241 14.29 8.84 -15.60
CA GLY A 241 15.11 9.81 -16.31
C GLY A 241 16.09 10.57 -15.40
N GLU A 242 15.67 10.97 -14.21
CA GLU A 242 16.55 11.59 -13.20
C GLU A 242 17.53 10.55 -12.64
N LEU A 243 17.04 9.33 -12.33
CA LEU A 243 17.88 8.20 -11.89
C LEU A 243 19.03 7.94 -12.86
N GLU A 244 18.73 7.83 -14.16
CA GLU A 244 19.74 7.64 -15.20
C GLU A 244 20.76 8.77 -15.25
N ALA A 245 20.31 10.02 -15.02
CA ALA A 245 21.19 11.19 -14.98
C ALA A 245 22.14 11.15 -13.78
N ILE A 246 21.63 10.77 -12.59
CA ILE A 246 22.42 10.61 -11.37
C ILE A 246 23.44 9.50 -11.53
N ARG A 247 23.04 8.32 -12.04
CA ARG A 247 23.90 7.14 -12.20
C ARG A 247 25.12 7.34 -13.08
N LYS A 248 25.12 8.36 -13.94
CA LYS A 248 26.32 8.74 -14.75
C LYS A 248 27.45 9.29 -13.88
N HIS A 249 27.15 9.77 -12.69
CA HIS A 249 28.08 10.52 -11.86
C HIS A 249 28.17 10.01 -10.41
N SER A 250 27.27 9.14 -9.98
CA SER A 250 27.21 8.67 -8.60
C SER A 250 26.82 7.20 -8.47
N ALA A 251 27.47 6.49 -7.54
CA ALA A 251 27.12 5.13 -7.14
C ALA A 251 26.34 5.10 -5.79
N ILE A 252 26.10 6.25 -5.19
CA ILE A 252 25.31 6.38 -3.95
C ILE A 252 23.91 5.83 -4.18
N PRO A 253 23.32 5.10 -3.21
CA PRO A 253 21.96 4.61 -3.28
C PRO A 253 20.93 5.68 -3.65
N ILE A 254 19.85 5.29 -4.33
CA ILE A 254 18.78 6.19 -4.78
C ILE A 254 17.45 5.72 -4.24
N THR A 255 16.64 6.67 -3.81
CA THR A 255 15.25 6.49 -3.41
C THR A 255 14.33 7.57 -3.98
N THR A 256 13.04 7.37 -3.83
CA THR A 256 11.97 8.37 -3.78
C THR A 256 10.97 7.92 -2.74
N ASN A 257 10.35 8.84 -2.03
CA ASN A 257 9.41 8.54 -0.96
C ASN A 257 8.06 8.04 -1.50
N PHE A 258 7.63 6.88 -1.03
CA PHE A 258 6.32 6.30 -1.27
C PHE A 258 5.31 6.76 -0.20
N MET A 259 4.04 6.45 -0.41
CA MET A 259 2.95 6.79 0.50
C MET A 259 2.11 5.53 0.82
N GLY A 260 2.77 4.44 1.18
CA GLY A 260 2.13 3.18 1.54
C GLY A 260 1.39 2.48 0.41
N GLY A 261 0.17 2.05 0.71
CA GLY A 261 -0.74 1.46 -0.27
C GLY A 261 -1.41 2.50 -1.19
N PHE A 262 -0.65 3.50 -1.64
CA PHE A 262 -1.15 4.59 -2.48
C PHE A 262 -1.65 4.07 -3.85
N PRO A 263 -2.95 4.25 -4.19
CA PRO A 263 -3.54 3.54 -5.32
C PRO A 263 -3.23 4.15 -6.69
N LYS A 264 -2.64 5.36 -6.76
CA LYS A 264 -2.47 6.08 -8.03
C LYS A 264 -1.27 5.64 -8.86
N LEU A 265 -0.29 4.96 -8.26
CA LEU A 265 0.92 4.45 -8.91
C LEU A 265 1.13 2.98 -8.55
N ASP A 266 1.57 2.18 -9.49
CA ASP A 266 2.00 0.80 -9.22
C ASP A 266 3.38 0.80 -8.56
N TYR A 267 3.42 0.93 -7.25
CA TYR A 267 4.68 0.94 -6.50
C TYR A 267 5.47 -0.36 -6.62
N ARG A 268 4.83 -1.49 -7.02
CA ARG A 268 5.57 -2.73 -7.30
C ARG A 268 6.44 -2.60 -8.56
N GLU A 269 5.96 -1.91 -9.60
CA GLU A 269 6.76 -1.57 -10.78
C GLU A 269 7.86 -0.57 -10.41
N TRP A 270 7.53 0.46 -9.63
CA TRP A 270 8.46 1.52 -9.22
C TRP A 270 9.61 1.02 -8.35
N ALA A 271 9.34 0.14 -7.39
CA ALA A 271 10.31 -0.40 -6.44
C ALA A 271 11.47 -1.13 -7.14
N GLN A 272 11.24 -1.68 -8.35
CA GLN A 272 12.28 -2.38 -9.12
C GLN A 272 13.41 -1.46 -9.62
N HIS A 273 13.24 -0.15 -9.57
CA HIS A 273 14.20 0.86 -10.02
C HIS A 273 15.00 1.48 -8.86
N LEU A 274 14.59 1.29 -7.63
CA LEU A 274 15.16 1.93 -6.45
C LEU A 274 16.11 0.99 -5.71
N ASP A 275 17.10 1.56 -5.03
CA ASP A 275 18.03 0.79 -4.19
C ASP A 275 17.49 0.63 -2.76
N ILE A 276 16.68 1.57 -2.32
CA ILE A 276 16.07 1.59 -0.99
C ILE A 276 14.62 2.04 -1.15
N ILE A 277 13.71 1.36 -0.47
CA ILE A 277 12.32 1.78 -0.36
C ILE A 277 12.17 2.71 0.82
N THR A 278 11.49 3.82 0.62
CA THR A 278 11.18 4.80 1.67
C THR A 278 9.71 5.14 1.67
N ASP A 279 9.18 5.55 2.82
CA ASP A 279 7.75 5.74 3.06
C ASP A 279 7.45 7.05 3.80
N ASP A 280 6.33 7.66 3.44
CA ASP A 280 5.74 8.79 4.15
C ASP A 280 4.39 8.35 4.73
N HIS A 281 4.26 8.46 6.04
CA HIS A 281 3.04 8.00 6.66
C HIS A 281 2.61 8.84 7.86
N TYR A 282 1.40 9.37 7.76
CA TYR A 282 0.81 10.27 8.73
C TYR A 282 -0.53 9.73 9.27
N PRO A 283 -0.55 8.67 10.09
CA PRO A 283 -1.80 8.18 10.70
C PRO A 283 -2.40 9.26 11.62
N ASP A 284 -3.73 9.27 11.77
CA ASP A 284 -4.38 10.21 12.70
C ASP A 284 -4.15 9.74 14.15
N PRO A 285 -3.53 10.58 15.01
CA PRO A 285 -3.30 10.21 16.41
C PRO A 285 -4.58 9.95 17.22
N ALA A 286 -5.72 10.45 16.76
CA ALA A 286 -7.01 10.24 17.39
C ALA A 286 -7.73 8.97 16.89
N ASP A 287 -7.29 8.40 15.78
CA ASP A 287 -7.90 7.20 15.23
C ASP A 287 -7.51 5.95 16.05
N PRO A 288 -8.48 5.20 16.59
CA PRO A 288 -8.20 3.93 17.26
C PRO A 288 -7.50 2.89 16.36
N ALA A 289 -7.71 2.97 15.05
CA ALA A 289 -7.07 2.08 14.08
C ALA A 289 -5.62 2.48 13.73
N GLY A 290 -5.12 3.62 14.19
CA GLY A 290 -3.84 4.18 13.78
C GLY A 290 -2.64 3.23 13.98
N ALA A 291 -2.65 2.38 15.00
CA ALA A 291 -1.61 1.37 15.21
C ALA A 291 -1.64 0.29 14.10
N TRP A 292 -2.82 -0.21 13.76
CA TRP A 292 -2.96 -1.16 12.66
C TRP A 292 -2.62 -0.53 11.29
N GLU A 293 -3.01 0.73 11.06
CA GLU A 293 -2.65 1.47 9.84
C GLU A 293 -1.13 1.50 9.65
N ILE A 294 -0.37 1.73 10.73
CA ILE A 294 1.10 1.70 10.69
C ILE A 294 1.60 0.31 10.34
N ALA A 295 1.06 -0.74 10.95
CA ALA A 295 1.45 -2.11 10.66
C ALA A 295 1.20 -2.46 9.19
N TRP A 296 -0.01 -2.18 8.68
CA TRP A 296 -0.37 -2.39 7.28
C TRP A 296 0.60 -1.70 6.32
N GLN A 297 0.80 -0.39 6.49
CA GLN A 297 1.65 0.38 5.59
C GLN A 297 3.10 -0.08 5.63
N SER A 298 3.61 -0.38 6.83
CA SER A 298 4.97 -0.90 7.00
C SER A 298 5.16 -2.27 6.35
N ASP A 299 4.16 -3.15 6.41
CA ASP A 299 4.20 -4.46 5.77
C ASP A 299 4.11 -4.36 4.24
N VAL A 300 3.38 -3.36 3.71
CA VAL A 300 3.42 -3.02 2.27
C VAL A 300 4.83 -2.58 1.88
N MET A 301 5.47 -1.67 2.63
CA MET A 301 6.83 -1.21 2.33
C MET A 301 7.84 -2.36 2.38
N ARG A 302 7.77 -3.21 3.39
CA ARG A 302 8.61 -4.41 3.48
C ARG A 302 8.40 -5.34 2.28
N GLY A 303 7.16 -5.54 1.85
CA GLY A 303 6.84 -6.31 0.66
C GLY A 303 7.45 -5.70 -0.61
N LEU A 304 7.34 -4.38 -0.80
CA LEU A 304 7.96 -3.66 -1.92
C LEU A 304 9.49 -3.76 -1.90
N ALA A 305 10.09 -3.79 -0.71
CA ALA A 305 11.52 -4.01 -0.51
C ALA A 305 11.95 -5.50 -0.65
N ASN A 306 11.03 -6.39 -1.02
CA ASN A 306 11.29 -7.85 -1.09
C ASN A 306 11.85 -8.41 0.24
N GLY A 307 11.35 -7.96 1.37
CA GLY A 307 11.78 -8.35 2.70
C GLY A 307 13.04 -7.65 3.21
N ALA A 308 13.72 -6.82 2.41
CA ALA A 308 14.85 -6.02 2.85
C ALA A 308 14.39 -4.87 3.77
N PRO A 309 15.30 -4.30 4.58
CA PRO A 309 15.01 -3.10 5.35
C PRO A 309 14.61 -1.93 4.47
N TRP A 310 13.73 -1.08 4.99
CA TRP A 310 13.24 0.13 4.37
C TRP A 310 13.41 1.32 5.33
N LEU A 311 13.12 2.56 4.92
CA LEU A 311 13.20 3.74 5.79
C LEU A 311 11.85 4.45 5.85
N LEU A 312 11.44 4.85 7.05
CA LEU A 312 10.42 5.88 7.18
C LEU A 312 11.06 7.24 6.90
N MET A 313 10.64 7.90 5.81
CA MET A 313 11.18 9.18 5.41
C MET A 313 10.43 10.33 6.07
N GLU A 314 9.10 10.20 6.14
CA GLU A 314 8.27 11.24 6.73
C GLU A 314 7.23 10.68 7.71
N GLN A 315 7.13 11.30 8.85
CA GLN A 315 5.98 11.31 9.77
C GLN A 315 5.97 12.64 10.51
N THR A 316 4.88 13.01 11.16
CA THR A 316 4.88 14.16 12.06
C THR A 316 5.30 13.79 13.49
N THR A 317 5.98 14.70 14.18
CA THR A 317 6.26 14.56 15.62
C THR A 317 5.02 14.79 16.48
N SER A 318 4.02 15.54 16.00
CA SER A 318 2.82 15.92 16.72
C SER A 318 1.60 15.87 15.79
N ALA A 319 1.12 17.02 15.32
CA ALA A 319 -0.05 17.14 14.46
C ALA A 319 0.35 17.51 13.03
N VAL A 320 -0.40 17.01 12.06
CA VAL A 320 -0.41 17.54 10.68
C VAL A 320 -1.31 18.79 10.62
N GLN A 321 -1.48 19.39 9.43
CA GLN A 321 -2.32 20.61 9.28
C GLN A 321 -3.46 20.47 8.26
N TRP A 322 -3.48 19.42 7.44
CA TRP A 322 -4.39 19.29 6.30
C TRP A 322 -5.71 18.56 6.61
N ARG A 323 -5.87 17.98 7.81
CA ARG A 323 -7.13 17.35 8.21
C ARG A 323 -8.15 18.39 8.69
N ARG A 324 -9.43 18.03 8.68
CA ARG A 324 -10.48 18.86 9.28
C ARG A 324 -10.27 19.11 10.79
N ARG A 325 -9.66 18.13 11.47
CA ARG A 325 -9.19 18.20 12.86
C ARG A 325 -7.81 17.59 12.91
N ASN A 326 -6.84 18.32 13.41
CA ASN A 326 -5.45 17.90 13.50
C ASN A 326 -5.12 17.58 14.95
N SER A 327 -5.14 16.30 15.30
CA SER A 327 -4.86 15.83 16.65
C SER A 327 -3.37 15.72 16.88
N PRO A 328 -2.83 16.26 18.00
CA PRO A 328 -1.45 15.98 18.39
C PRO A 328 -1.31 14.53 18.86
N LYS A 329 -0.10 13.98 18.73
CA LYS A 329 0.23 12.69 19.33
C LYS A 329 0.10 12.75 20.86
N ARG A 330 -0.46 11.68 21.43
CA ARG A 330 -0.57 11.51 22.89
C ARG A 330 0.79 11.18 23.49
N PRO A 331 1.04 11.44 24.79
CA PRO A 331 2.28 11.06 25.46
C PRO A 331 2.63 9.58 25.23
N GLY A 332 3.87 9.30 24.83
CA GLY A 332 4.36 7.98 24.45
C GLY A 332 4.05 7.53 23.03
N GLN A 333 3.01 8.07 22.38
CA GLN A 333 2.57 7.63 21.05
C GLN A 333 3.60 7.90 19.94
N TYR A 334 4.38 8.97 20.07
CA TYR A 334 5.44 9.29 19.10
C TYR A 334 6.54 8.20 19.09
N ALA A 335 7.05 7.84 20.25
CA ALA A 335 8.08 6.79 20.37
C ALA A 335 7.49 5.42 19.99
N LEU A 336 6.32 5.06 20.52
CA LEU A 336 5.63 3.79 20.24
C LEU A 336 5.45 3.58 18.72
N TRP A 337 4.91 4.57 18.02
CA TRP A 337 4.65 4.47 16.58
C TRP A 337 5.92 4.49 15.74
N SER A 338 6.98 5.17 16.18
CA SER A 338 8.29 5.11 15.54
C SER A 338 8.92 3.73 15.70
N LEU A 339 8.89 3.15 16.91
CA LEU A 339 9.43 1.82 17.17
C LEU A 339 8.59 0.70 16.54
N GLN A 340 7.28 0.93 16.31
CA GLN A 340 6.44 -0.01 15.57
C GLN A 340 6.92 -0.15 14.12
N ARG A 341 7.28 0.95 13.44
CA ARG A 341 7.85 0.88 12.09
C ARG A 341 9.17 0.12 12.06
N MET A 342 10.01 0.31 13.08
CA MET A 342 11.22 -0.51 13.23
C MET A 342 10.89 -1.99 13.43
N ALA A 343 9.87 -2.31 14.23
CA ALA A 343 9.41 -3.68 14.44
C ALA A 343 8.96 -4.33 13.12
N HIS A 344 8.43 -3.55 12.17
CA HIS A 344 7.98 -3.97 10.85
C HIS A 344 9.04 -3.79 9.73
N GLY A 345 10.31 -3.56 10.08
CA GLY A 345 11.42 -3.62 9.12
C GLY A 345 12.08 -2.30 8.75
N SER A 346 11.65 -1.16 9.31
CA SER A 346 12.33 0.11 9.04
C SER A 346 13.68 0.19 9.78
N ASP A 347 14.73 0.62 9.07
CA ASP A 347 16.06 0.93 9.62
C ASP A 347 16.27 2.42 9.87
N GLY A 348 15.25 3.25 9.66
CA GLY A 348 15.35 4.69 9.90
C GLY A 348 13.99 5.31 10.19
N ILE A 349 14.01 6.35 11.01
CA ILE A 349 12.86 7.12 11.46
C ILE A 349 13.16 8.59 11.22
N LEU A 350 12.74 9.07 10.03
CA LEU A 350 12.85 10.47 9.68
C LEU A 350 11.48 11.15 9.80
N GLN A 351 11.48 12.46 9.81
CA GLN A 351 10.31 13.29 10.12
C GLN A 351 10.10 14.36 9.03
N PHE A 352 8.89 14.64 8.68
CA PHE A 352 8.55 15.96 8.18
C PHE A 352 8.08 16.80 9.37
N GLN A 353 8.86 17.76 9.87
CA GLN A 353 10.15 18.21 9.40
C GLN A 353 11.10 18.47 10.60
N TRP A 354 12.37 18.79 10.32
CA TRP A 354 13.29 19.16 11.41
C TRP A 354 12.80 20.36 12.19
N ARG A 355 12.67 21.52 11.55
CA ARG A 355 12.17 22.75 12.22
C ARG A 355 10.82 23.14 11.65
N GLN A 356 9.84 23.32 12.53
CA GLN A 356 8.50 23.75 12.15
C GLN A 356 8.56 25.08 11.39
N SER A 357 8.07 25.11 10.16
CA SER A 357 8.07 26.29 9.29
C SER A 357 7.32 27.46 9.91
N PHE A 358 7.89 28.65 9.83
CA PHE A 358 7.25 29.86 10.40
C PHE A 358 6.39 30.61 9.38
N ARG A 359 6.43 30.21 8.12
CA ARG A 359 5.65 30.79 7.01
C ARG A 359 5.37 29.72 5.96
N GLY A 360 4.38 29.97 5.11
CA GLY A 360 4.02 29.12 3.99
C GLY A 360 2.84 28.23 4.31
N SER A 361 2.57 27.30 3.38
CA SER A 361 1.35 26.45 3.46
C SER A 361 1.37 25.46 4.61
N GLU A 362 2.54 25.17 5.20
CA GLU A 362 2.75 24.15 6.22
C GLU A 362 3.21 24.72 7.56
N THR A 363 2.86 26.00 7.83
CA THR A 363 3.23 26.72 9.05
C THR A 363 2.81 25.98 10.34
N PHE A 364 1.69 25.27 10.33
CA PHE A 364 1.17 24.57 11.51
C PHE A 364 1.41 23.06 11.48
N HIS A 365 2.14 22.53 10.50
CA HIS A 365 2.62 21.15 10.54
C HIS A 365 3.67 21.00 11.66
N GLY A 366 3.60 19.89 12.41
CA GLY A 366 4.57 19.61 13.47
C GLY A 366 6.01 19.49 12.94
N GLY A 367 6.99 19.75 13.80
CA GLY A 367 8.40 19.57 13.50
C GLY A 367 9.15 19.08 14.73
N MET A 368 10.37 18.55 14.54
CA MET A 368 11.23 18.12 15.65
C MET A 368 11.58 19.29 16.56
N VAL A 369 11.81 20.47 15.97
CA VAL A 369 11.93 21.74 16.71
C VAL A 369 10.67 22.55 16.48
N PRO A 370 9.68 22.49 17.40
CA PRO A 370 8.42 23.26 17.31
C PRO A 370 8.64 24.77 17.40
N HIS A 371 7.62 25.58 17.09
CA HIS A 371 7.67 27.04 17.26
C HIS A 371 8.03 27.45 18.70
N ALA A 372 7.64 26.67 19.72
CA ALA A 372 8.02 26.91 21.12
C ALA A 372 9.46 26.48 21.45
N GLY A 373 10.18 25.87 20.51
CA GLY A 373 11.54 25.40 20.69
C GLY A 373 11.66 24.35 21.82
N LYS A 374 12.77 24.38 22.55
CA LYS A 374 13.11 23.43 23.63
C LYS A 374 12.12 23.41 24.82
N ALA A 375 11.29 24.43 24.97
CA ALA A 375 10.25 24.46 26.00
C ALA A 375 9.07 23.51 25.73
N SER A 376 8.95 23.02 24.49
CA SER A 376 7.88 22.10 24.10
C SER A 376 8.07 20.69 24.66
N PRO A 377 6.99 20.00 25.06
CA PRO A 377 7.04 18.56 25.33
C PRO A 377 7.54 17.74 24.12
N VAL A 378 7.17 18.16 22.89
CA VAL A 378 7.60 17.51 21.65
C VAL A 378 9.13 17.44 21.54
N TRP A 379 9.84 18.51 21.93
CA TRP A 379 11.31 18.48 21.92
C TRP A 379 11.87 17.41 22.85
N ARG A 380 11.28 17.22 24.04
CA ARG A 380 11.71 16.14 24.96
C ARG A 380 11.48 14.77 24.34
N ASP A 381 10.31 14.55 23.76
CA ASP A 381 9.98 13.29 23.08
C ASP A 381 10.95 13.00 21.92
N VAL A 382 11.39 14.04 21.19
CA VAL A 382 12.38 13.95 20.10
C VAL A 382 13.76 13.53 20.65
N VAL A 383 14.22 14.17 21.74
CA VAL A 383 15.49 13.82 22.37
C VAL A 383 15.47 12.40 22.96
N ASP A 384 14.39 12.03 23.64
CA ASP A 384 14.21 10.72 24.26
C ASP A 384 14.18 9.59 23.20
N LEU A 385 13.52 9.81 22.07
CA LEU A 385 13.52 8.85 20.96
C LEU A 385 14.94 8.69 20.38
N GLY A 386 15.65 9.80 20.15
CA GLY A 386 17.03 9.74 19.64
C GLY A 386 17.99 8.95 20.55
N GLN A 387 17.85 9.08 21.88
CA GLN A 387 18.61 8.26 22.82
C GLN A 387 18.19 6.78 22.77
N THR A 388 16.89 6.51 22.66
CA THR A 388 16.36 5.14 22.50
C THR A 388 16.92 4.47 21.27
N LEU A 389 16.92 5.14 20.13
CA LEU A 389 17.39 4.60 18.84
C LEU A 389 18.88 4.24 18.87
N LYS A 390 19.72 4.98 19.59
CA LYS A 390 21.16 4.61 19.76
C LYS A 390 21.35 3.22 20.37
N ASN A 391 20.47 2.83 21.32
CA ASN A 391 20.53 1.54 21.97
C ASN A 391 19.99 0.41 21.06
N LEU A 392 19.30 0.74 19.99
CA LEU A 392 18.72 -0.19 19.01
C LEU A 392 19.62 -0.43 17.78
N ALA A 393 20.90 -0.03 17.82
CA ALA A 393 21.85 -0.34 16.75
C ALA A 393 21.90 -1.83 16.35
N PRO A 394 21.76 -2.82 17.27
CA PRO A 394 21.73 -4.24 16.91
C PRO A 394 20.53 -4.65 16.02
N VAL A 395 19.49 -3.83 15.91
CA VAL A 395 18.30 -4.11 15.10
C VAL A 395 18.53 -3.85 13.60
N VAL A 396 19.47 -2.95 13.27
CA VAL A 396 19.74 -2.54 11.88
C VAL A 396 20.18 -3.73 11.03
N GLY A 397 19.51 -3.90 9.89
CA GLY A 397 19.77 -5.00 8.95
C GLY A 397 19.15 -6.34 9.34
N GLU A 398 18.54 -6.47 10.51
CA GLU A 398 17.78 -7.67 10.86
C GLU A 398 16.48 -7.73 10.05
N LEU A 399 16.07 -8.93 9.63
CA LEU A 399 14.91 -9.14 8.75
C LEU A 399 13.72 -9.68 9.53
N ASN A 400 12.53 -9.27 9.12
CA ASN A 400 11.28 -9.91 9.54
C ASN A 400 11.10 -11.24 8.77
N SER A 401 10.33 -12.14 9.36
CA SER A 401 9.87 -13.36 8.70
C SER A 401 8.38 -13.54 8.93
N SER A 402 7.66 -13.97 7.91
CA SER A 402 6.26 -14.29 7.99
C SER A 402 5.97 -15.62 7.29
N ASP A 403 5.05 -16.39 7.86
CA ASP A 403 4.53 -17.61 7.23
C ASP A 403 3.31 -17.32 6.34
N ILE A 404 2.80 -16.07 6.34
CA ILE A 404 1.56 -15.67 5.67
C ILE A 404 1.82 -14.53 4.72
N ALA A 405 1.35 -14.67 3.48
CA ALA A 405 1.32 -13.60 2.48
C ALA A 405 -0.12 -13.16 2.17
N ILE A 406 -0.31 -11.86 2.02
CA ILE A 406 -1.53 -11.26 1.50
C ILE A 406 -1.18 -10.58 0.17
N VAL A 407 -1.89 -10.95 -0.90
CA VAL A 407 -1.61 -10.43 -2.25
C VAL A 407 -2.38 -9.14 -2.48
N ILE A 408 -1.70 -8.11 -3.01
CA ILE A 408 -2.32 -6.90 -3.54
C ILE A 408 -1.92 -6.69 -4.99
N ASP A 409 -2.84 -6.16 -5.81
CA ASP A 409 -2.61 -5.90 -7.23
C ASP A 409 -3.13 -4.48 -7.58
N TRP A 410 -2.21 -3.56 -7.90
CA TRP A 410 -2.54 -2.17 -8.26
C TRP A 410 -3.41 -2.08 -9.51
N GLU A 411 -3.19 -2.93 -10.51
CA GLU A 411 -4.01 -2.91 -11.71
C GLU A 411 -5.43 -3.39 -11.44
N SER A 412 -5.63 -4.36 -10.53
CA SER A 412 -6.97 -4.77 -10.09
C SER A 412 -7.68 -3.66 -9.30
N GLU A 413 -6.95 -2.86 -8.51
CA GLU A 413 -7.50 -1.66 -7.87
C GLU A 413 -7.96 -0.64 -8.91
N TRP A 414 -7.12 -0.34 -9.92
CA TRP A 414 -7.49 0.57 -11.01
C TRP A 414 -8.65 0.02 -11.84
N ALA A 415 -8.69 -1.29 -12.08
CA ALA A 415 -9.75 -1.95 -12.82
C ALA A 415 -11.11 -1.74 -12.16
N LEU A 416 -11.21 -1.94 -10.85
CA LEU A 416 -12.47 -1.70 -10.10
C LEU A 416 -12.81 -0.22 -9.98
N GLU A 417 -11.82 0.68 -9.86
CA GLU A 417 -12.08 2.14 -9.89
C GLU A 417 -12.73 2.60 -11.20
N VAL A 418 -12.37 2.00 -12.33
CA VAL A 418 -12.85 2.44 -13.67
C VAL A 418 -13.96 1.59 -14.23
N ALA A 419 -14.16 0.37 -13.77
CA ALA A 419 -15.22 -0.52 -14.18
C ALA A 419 -16.53 -0.20 -13.43
N THR A 420 -17.65 -0.48 -14.08
CA THR A 420 -18.93 -0.54 -13.39
C THR A 420 -19.09 -1.95 -12.84
N GLY A 421 -18.63 -2.16 -11.63
CA GLY A 421 -18.68 -3.45 -10.96
C GLY A 421 -20.05 -3.77 -10.34
N PRO A 422 -20.20 -4.91 -9.68
CA PRO A 422 -21.42 -5.28 -8.96
C PRO A 422 -21.76 -4.33 -7.80
N ALA A 423 -20.76 -3.65 -7.23
CA ALA A 423 -20.93 -2.65 -6.19
C ALA A 423 -20.07 -1.39 -6.46
N GLU A 424 -20.55 -0.23 -6.03
CA GLU A 424 -19.94 1.08 -6.35
C GLU A 424 -18.62 1.36 -5.60
N HIS A 425 -18.35 0.64 -4.51
CA HIS A 425 -17.22 0.95 -3.59
C HIS A 425 -16.33 -0.26 -3.32
N ASP A 426 -16.25 -1.21 -4.24
CA ASP A 426 -15.32 -2.32 -4.12
C ASP A 426 -13.88 -1.86 -4.35
N SER A 427 -12.98 -2.28 -3.47
CA SER A 427 -11.55 -2.04 -3.57
C SER A 427 -10.78 -3.27 -3.12
N PRO A 428 -9.95 -3.86 -4.01
CA PRO A 428 -9.05 -4.95 -3.65
C PRO A 428 -8.14 -4.60 -2.47
N PHE A 429 -7.72 -3.34 -2.38
CA PHE A 429 -6.89 -2.89 -1.26
C PHE A 429 -7.65 -2.92 0.06
N GLU A 430 -8.92 -2.52 0.09
CA GLU A 430 -9.74 -2.63 1.31
C GLU A 430 -10.00 -4.09 1.71
N GLY A 431 -10.20 -4.98 0.75
CA GLY A 431 -10.26 -6.42 1.00
C GLY A 431 -8.96 -6.93 1.64
N ALA A 432 -7.81 -6.60 1.06
CA ALA A 432 -6.49 -6.97 1.61
C ALA A 432 -6.25 -6.36 3.00
N ARG A 433 -6.60 -5.09 3.20
CA ARG A 433 -6.53 -4.39 4.49
C ARG A 433 -7.37 -5.09 5.56
N ALA A 434 -8.56 -5.54 5.20
CA ALA A 434 -9.44 -6.26 6.13
C ALA A 434 -8.84 -7.60 6.58
N TRP A 435 -8.23 -8.37 5.67
CA TRP A 435 -7.52 -9.61 6.01
C TRP A 435 -6.26 -9.35 6.84
N HIS A 436 -5.48 -8.34 6.49
CA HIS A 436 -4.31 -7.93 7.26
C HIS A 436 -4.69 -7.50 8.68
N ARG A 437 -5.74 -6.69 8.83
CA ARG A 437 -6.23 -6.26 10.15
C ARG A 437 -6.60 -7.45 11.01
N THR A 438 -7.31 -8.41 10.44
CA THR A 438 -7.69 -9.63 11.15
C THR A 438 -6.47 -10.43 11.60
N ALA A 439 -5.46 -10.58 10.75
CA ALA A 439 -4.21 -11.25 11.11
C ALA A 439 -3.46 -10.49 12.22
N TRP A 440 -3.35 -9.17 12.09
CA TRP A 440 -2.71 -8.30 13.09
C TRP A 440 -3.39 -8.38 14.46
N GLU A 441 -4.73 -8.32 14.51
CA GLU A 441 -5.52 -8.46 15.74
C GLU A 441 -5.36 -9.86 16.38
N LEU A 442 -5.03 -10.88 15.59
CA LEU A 442 -4.70 -12.24 16.06
C LEU A 442 -3.23 -12.42 16.46
N GLY A 443 -2.40 -11.38 16.36
CA GLY A 443 -0.97 -11.42 16.65
C GLY A 443 -0.17 -12.22 15.63
N ILE A 444 -0.64 -12.33 14.40
CA ILE A 444 -0.03 -13.10 13.31
C ILE A 444 0.70 -12.13 12.38
N ALA A 445 2.01 -12.34 12.21
CA ALA A 445 2.80 -11.57 11.26
C ALA A 445 2.44 -11.94 9.81
N THR A 446 2.34 -10.93 8.94
CA THR A 446 2.01 -11.10 7.52
C THR A 446 2.97 -10.31 6.64
N ASP A 447 3.24 -10.81 5.43
CA ASP A 447 3.85 -10.04 4.36
C ASP A 447 2.78 -9.62 3.36
N VAL A 448 2.89 -8.41 2.82
CA VAL A 448 2.05 -7.92 1.73
C VAL A 448 2.85 -7.98 0.43
N VAL A 449 2.38 -8.77 -0.54
CA VAL A 449 3.12 -9.13 -1.74
C VAL A 449 2.34 -8.80 -3.01
N GLY A 450 3.03 -8.70 -4.14
CA GLY A 450 2.41 -8.53 -5.44
C GLY A 450 2.06 -9.86 -6.13
N PRO A 451 1.27 -9.84 -7.22
CA PRO A 451 0.82 -11.04 -7.91
C PRO A 451 1.95 -11.83 -8.60
N ASN A 452 3.10 -11.21 -8.83
CA ASN A 452 4.26 -11.82 -9.48
C ASN A 452 5.41 -12.15 -8.52
N ASP A 453 5.20 -11.96 -7.21
CA ASP A 453 6.23 -12.25 -6.23
C ASP A 453 6.36 -13.75 -5.95
N PRO A 454 7.53 -14.22 -5.48
CA PRO A 454 7.71 -15.60 -5.07
C PRO A 454 6.82 -15.95 -3.86
N LEU A 455 5.98 -16.97 -3.99
CA LEU A 455 5.07 -17.41 -2.94
C LEU A 455 5.48 -18.74 -2.27
N ASP A 456 6.47 -19.45 -2.81
CA ASP A 456 6.78 -20.83 -2.45
C ASP A 456 7.25 -21.02 -0.99
N SER A 457 7.68 -19.96 -0.30
CA SER A 457 8.10 -19.99 1.11
C SER A 457 6.96 -19.85 2.11
N TYR A 458 5.79 -19.37 1.69
CA TYR A 458 4.67 -19.12 2.57
C TYR A 458 3.86 -20.40 2.85
N LYS A 459 3.36 -20.52 4.08
CA LYS A 459 2.47 -21.61 4.50
C LYS A 459 1.00 -21.30 4.23
N LEU A 460 0.67 -20.02 4.17
CA LEU A 460 -0.66 -19.52 3.82
C LEU A 460 -0.53 -18.32 2.88
N VAL A 461 -1.24 -18.37 1.77
CA VAL A 461 -1.38 -17.23 0.84
C VAL A 461 -2.83 -16.85 0.75
N ILE A 462 -3.13 -15.58 1.02
CA ILE A 462 -4.48 -15.00 0.90
C ILE A 462 -4.49 -14.10 -0.33
N ILE A 463 -5.43 -14.33 -1.23
CA ILE A 463 -5.62 -13.62 -2.50
C ILE A 463 -6.98 -12.93 -2.45
N PRO A 464 -7.04 -11.75 -1.80
CA PRO A 464 -8.30 -11.04 -1.64
C PRO A 464 -8.60 -10.21 -2.89
N GLN A 465 -9.68 -10.57 -3.59
CA GLN A 465 -10.27 -9.74 -4.66
C GLN A 465 -9.27 -9.27 -5.75
N VAL A 466 -8.34 -10.15 -6.16
CA VAL A 466 -7.50 -9.85 -7.34
C VAL A 466 -8.37 -9.94 -8.60
N PHE A 467 -8.98 -8.81 -8.98
CA PHE A 467 -10.08 -8.70 -9.93
C PHE A 467 -9.70 -9.12 -11.36
N ILE A 468 -8.50 -8.72 -11.80
CA ILE A 468 -7.97 -9.16 -13.10
C ILE A 468 -7.42 -10.58 -12.96
N ASP A 469 -7.73 -11.44 -13.91
CA ASP A 469 -7.17 -12.80 -13.96
C ASP A 469 -5.64 -12.76 -14.11
N ARG A 470 -4.95 -13.46 -13.21
CA ARG A 470 -3.49 -13.54 -13.15
C ARG A 470 -3.06 -15.03 -13.22
N PRO A 471 -2.88 -15.60 -14.42
CA PRO A 471 -2.53 -17.01 -14.58
C PRO A 471 -1.25 -17.41 -13.82
N GLU A 472 -0.24 -16.53 -13.78
CA GLU A 472 1.01 -16.78 -13.08
C GLU A 472 0.81 -16.85 -11.55
N LEU A 473 -0.08 -16.01 -11.00
CA LEU A 473 -0.48 -16.05 -9.59
C LEU A 473 -1.21 -17.35 -9.27
N ALA A 474 -2.14 -17.77 -10.13
CA ALA A 474 -2.87 -19.03 -9.96
C ALA A 474 -1.90 -20.23 -9.97
N ALA A 475 -0.94 -20.25 -10.89
CA ALA A 475 0.10 -21.29 -10.94
C ALA A 475 1.02 -21.26 -9.70
N ALA A 476 1.37 -20.08 -9.19
CA ALA A 476 2.14 -19.94 -7.95
C ALA A 476 1.35 -20.44 -6.73
N ALA A 477 0.08 -20.09 -6.64
CA ALA A 477 -0.84 -20.56 -5.59
C ALA A 477 -1.01 -22.09 -5.61
N GLU A 478 -1.10 -22.68 -6.81
CA GLU A 478 -1.14 -24.15 -6.96
C GLU A 478 0.12 -24.82 -6.41
N ARG A 479 1.31 -24.25 -6.70
CA ARG A 479 2.58 -24.77 -6.14
C ARG A 479 2.61 -24.68 -4.61
N VAL A 480 2.13 -23.57 -4.01
CA VAL A 480 2.02 -23.44 -2.54
C VAL A 480 1.15 -24.56 -1.98
N ALA A 481 -0.03 -24.77 -2.56
CA ALA A 481 -0.94 -25.84 -2.11
C ALA A 481 -0.34 -27.24 -2.34
N ALA A 482 0.30 -27.51 -3.49
CA ALA A 482 0.95 -28.77 -3.77
C ALA A 482 2.15 -29.06 -2.83
N ASN A 483 2.78 -28.03 -2.28
CA ASN A 483 3.84 -28.15 -1.26
C ASN A 483 3.32 -28.21 0.19
N GLY A 484 2.01 -28.37 0.38
CA GLY A 484 1.39 -28.53 1.69
C GLY A 484 0.90 -27.25 2.36
N GLY A 485 1.03 -26.11 1.68
CA GLY A 485 0.51 -24.83 2.12
C GLY A 485 -1.00 -24.71 1.96
N GLN A 486 -1.53 -23.59 2.43
CA GLN A 486 -2.94 -23.22 2.29
C GLN A 486 -3.04 -22.01 1.36
N VAL A 487 -4.05 -21.98 0.51
CA VAL A 487 -4.37 -20.86 -0.37
C VAL A 487 -5.81 -20.45 -0.14
N VAL A 488 -6.05 -19.18 0.08
CA VAL A 488 -7.40 -18.61 0.22
C VAL A 488 -7.61 -17.62 -0.92
N VAL A 489 -8.62 -17.86 -1.75
CA VAL A 489 -9.07 -16.92 -2.78
C VAL A 489 -10.44 -16.42 -2.39
N THR A 490 -10.67 -15.10 -2.48
CA THR A 490 -11.95 -14.53 -2.08
C THR A 490 -12.79 -14.12 -3.29
N ALA A 491 -14.05 -13.84 -3.03
CA ALA A 491 -15.00 -13.26 -3.96
C ALA A 491 -14.40 -12.05 -4.70
N GLY A 492 -14.80 -11.85 -5.97
CA GLY A 492 -14.27 -10.77 -6.82
C GLY A 492 -12.90 -11.04 -7.44
N SER A 493 -12.33 -12.24 -7.25
CA SER A 493 -11.05 -12.60 -7.88
C SER A 493 -11.26 -13.16 -9.28
N ALA A 494 -10.36 -12.79 -10.22
CA ALA A 494 -10.29 -13.29 -11.60
C ALA A 494 -11.64 -13.22 -12.34
N VAL A 495 -12.26 -12.04 -12.31
CA VAL A 495 -13.55 -11.74 -12.93
C VAL A 495 -13.39 -11.29 -14.37
N VAL A 496 -12.30 -10.59 -14.68
CA VAL A 496 -12.02 -9.98 -15.99
C VAL A 496 -10.62 -10.33 -16.47
N ASP A 497 -10.42 -10.20 -17.79
CA ASP A 497 -9.08 -10.27 -18.41
C ASP A 497 -8.29 -8.95 -18.25
N ASP A 498 -7.09 -8.90 -18.80
CA ASP A 498 -6.17 -7.73 -18.74
C ASP A 498 -6.74 -6.45 -19.40
N ASN A 499 -7.81 -6.56 -20.18
CA ASN A 499 -8.50 -5.46 -20.86
C ASN A 499 -9.92 -5.24 -20.34
N LEU A 500 -10.25 -5.74 -19.15
CA LEU A 500 -11.58 -5.69 -18.54
C LEU A 500 -12.69 -6.41 -19.32
N GLY A 501 -12.34 -7.35 -20.21
CA GLY A 501 -13.27 -8.28 -20.79
C GLY A 501 -13.70 -9.32 -19.74
N ALA A 502 -15.00 -9.52 -19.56
CA ALA A 502 -15.50 -10.51 -18.61
C ALA A 502 -15.04 -11.93 -18.99
N ILE A 503 -14.66 -12.74 -18.02
CA ILE A 503 -14.33 -14.15 -18.23
C ILE A 503 -15.60 -14.92 -18.59
N LEU A 504 -15.71 -15.36 -19.84
CA LEU A 504 -16.87 -16.06 -20.34
C LEU A 504 -16.94 -17.51 -19.87
N GLY A 505 -18.15 -18.00 -19.61
CA GLY A 505 -18.38 -19.36 -19.14
C GLY A 505 -18.22 -19.52 -17.63
N GLY A 506 -18.30 -18.42 -16.88
CA GLY A 506 -18.18 -18.31 -15.42
C GLY A 506 -16.84 -17.75 -14.98
N TYR A 507 -16.87 -17.09 -13.84
CA TYR A 507 -15.73 -16.36 -13.28
C TYR A 507 -14.71 -17.28 -12.56
N LEU A 508 -13.72 -16.69 -11.93
CA LEU A 508 -12.53 -17.27 -11.32
C LEU A 508 -11.39 -17.63 -12.29
N GLY A 509 -11.53 -17.31 -13.59
CA GLY A 509 -10.43 -17.39 -14.55
C GLY A 509 -9.53 -18.60 -14.37
N SER A 510 -8.25 -18.36 -14.19
CA SER A 510 -7.20 -19.37 -14.02
C SER A 510 -7.24 -20.10 -12.66
N PHE A 511 -8.05 -19.65 -11.69
CA PHE A 511 -8.19 -20.31 -10.38
C PHE A 511 -9.22 -21.44 -10.35
N LYS A 512 -10.05 -21.60 -11.39
CA LYS A 512 -11.12 -22.61 -11.42
C LYS A 512 -10.64 -24.01 -11.10
N ASP A 513 -9.56 -24.42 -11.74
CA ASP A 513 -9.03 -25.78 -11.58
C ASP A 513 -8.40 -25.99 -10.19
N LEU A 514 -7.71 -24.99 -9.67
CA LEU A 514 -7.13 -25.01 -8.32
C LEU A 514 -8.23 -25.13 -7.24
N LEU A 515 -9.31 -24.37 -7.39
CA LEU A 515 -10.38 -24.28 -6.39
C LEU A 515 -11.44 -25.40 -6.57
N GLY A 516 -11.59 -25.93 -7.78
CA GLY A 516 -12.64 -26.90 -8.12
C GLY A 516 -14.03 -26.29 -8.07
N VAL A 517 -14.14 -24.98 -8.29
CA VAL A 517 -15.41 -24.24 -8.26
C VAL A 517 -15.53 -23.29 -9.44
N GLN A 518 -16.75 -22.86 -9.74
CA GLN A 518 -17.07 -21.88 -10.75
C GLN A 518 -18.10 -20.90 -10.20
N VAL A 519 -17.84 -19.61 -10.36
CA VAL A 519 -18.81 -18.55 -10.05
C VAL A 519 -19.64 -18.25 -11.29
N VAL A 520 -20.94 -18.26 -11.16
CA VAL A 520 -21.88 -18.06 -12.30
C VAL A 520 -22.62 -16.75 -12.23
N GLU A 521 -22.78 -16.17 -11.04
CA GLU A 521 -23.48 -14.91 -10.82
C GLU A 521 -22.98 -14.21 -9.55
N HIS A 522 -23.16 -12.90 -9.51
CA HIS A 522 -22.92 -12.06 -8.33
C HIS A 522 -24.24 -11.59 -7.75
N ALA A 523 -24.43 -11.74 -6.46
CA ALA A 523 -25.62 -11.30 -5.75
C ALA A 523 -25.24 -10.35 -4.59
N LEU A 524 -25.97 -9.25 -4.45
CA LEU A 524 -25.80 -8.34 -3.33
C LEU A 524 -26.47 -8.91 -2.08
N LEU A 525 -25.74 -8.94 -0.97
CA LEU A 525 -26.25 -9.37 0.35
C LEU A 525 -26.87 -8.21 1.14
N THR A 526 -27.66 -7.38 0.51
CA THR A 526 -28.22 -6.19 1.14
C THR A 526 -29.59 -6.44 1.75
N GLY A 527 -29.76 -6.06 3.01
CA GLY A 527 -31.06 -6.03 3.66
C GLY A 527 -31.95 -4.88 3.17
N PRO A 528 -33.24 -4.82 3.61
CA PRO A 528 -34.19 -3.80 3.20
C PRO A 528 -33.78 -2.34 3.56
N ASP A 529 -32.82 -2.16 4.44
CA ASP A 529 -32.33 -0.85 4.87
C ASP A 529 -31.30 -0.23 3.91
N TYR A 530 -30.84 -0.97 2.89
CA TYR A 530 -29.87 -0.49 1.89
C TYR A 530 -30.38 0.78 1.16
N LEU A 531 -31.65 0.79 0.71
CA LEU A 531 -32.23 1.94 0.02
C LEU A 531 -32.31 3.18 0.91
N ALA A 532 -32.45 3.01 2.23
CA ALA A 532 -32.42 4.11 3.18
C ALA A 532 -30.98 4.63 3.39
N ALA A 533 -30.01 3.74 3.48
CA ALA A 533 -28.59 4.08 3.59
C ALA A 533 -28.07 4.75 2.32
N GLU A 534 -28.46 4.28 1.12
CA GLU A 534 -28.15 4.95 -0.15
C GLU A 534 -28.76 6.34 -0.24
N ALA A 535 -30.02 6.52 0.16
CA ALA A 535 -30.67 7.82 0.14
C ALA A 535 -29.97 8.82 1.10
N ASP A 536 -29.43 8.35 2.20
CA ASP A 536 -28.64 9.16 3.15
C ASP A 536 -27.23 9.44 2.64
N ALA A 537 -26.58 8.47 1.99
CA ALA A 537 -25.29 8.64 1.32
C ALA A 537 -25.41 9.60 0.11
N GLU A 538 -26.48 9.51 -0.67
CA GLU A 538 -26.74 10.40 -1.79
C GLU A 538 -27.06 11.84 -1.32
N ARG A 539 -27.79 12.02 -0.22
CA ARG A 539 -27.93 13.32 0.44
C ARG A 539 -26.62 13.88 0.96
N ALA A 540 -25.78 13.06 1.57
CA ALA A 540 -24.45 13.45 2.01
C ALA A 540 -23.54 13.83 0.82
N ASN A 541 -23.63 13.08 -0.29
CA ASN A 541 -22.92 13.39 -1.53
C ASN A 541 -23.46 14.66 -2.20
N GLN A 542 -24.77 14.92 -2.18
CA GLN A 542 -25.34 16.19 -2.66
C GLN A 542 -24.86 17.39 -1.81
N VAL A 543 -24.82 17.24 -0.51
CA VAL A 543 -24.24 18.25 0.40
C VAL A 543 -22.77 18.47 0.11
N ASN A 544 -22.01 17.40 -0.14
CA ASN A 544 -20.59 17.47 -0.53
C ASN A 544 -20.38 18.09 -1.94
N ARG A 545 -21.27 17.82 -2.90
CA ARG A 545 -21.23 18.48 -4.22
C ARG A 545 -21.55 19.98 -4.11
N LEU A 546 -22.48 20.36 -3.25
CA LEU A 546 -22.82 21.77 -2.99
C LEU A 546 -21.66 22.49 -2.26
N THR A 547 -20.95 21.81 -1.33
CA THR A 547 -19.75 22.37 -0.68
C THR A 547 -18.54 22.41 -1.62
N ARG A 548 -18.41 21.48 -2.58
CA ARG A 548 -17.40 21.57 -3.65
C ARG A 548 -17.60 22.75 -4.60
N ALA A 549 -18.84 23.13 -4.86
CA ALA A 549 -19.16 24.31 -5.68
C ALA A 549 -18.75 25.63 -5.00
N VAL A 550 -18.42 25.63 -3.71
CA VAL A 550 -17.99 26.81 -2.93
C VAL A 550 -16.47 26.80 -2.66
N GLY A 551 -15.69 25.96 -3.35
CA GLY A 551 -14.22 26.12 -3.44
C GLY A 551 -13.42 25.66 -2.21
N THR A 552 -13.92 24.73 -1.40
CA THR A 552 -13.10 24.03 -0.41
C THR A 552 -12.48 22.77 -1.00
N PRO A 553 -11.16 22.52 -0.83
CA PRO A 553 -10.53 21.27 -1.26
C PRO A 553 -11.24 20.08 -0.60
N ALA A 554 -11.63 19.10 -1.39
CA ALA A 554 -12.17 17.86 -0.89
C ALA A 554 -11.04 17.14 -0.14
N ALA A 555 -11.04 17.22 1.18
CA ALA A 555 -10.39 16.21 1.99
C ALA A 555 -11.14 14.90 1.73
N GLU A 556 -10.45 13.89 1.22
CA GLU A 556 -10.95 12.53 1.14
C GLU A 556 -11.34 12.10 2.57
N THR A 557 -12.62 12.14 2.84
CA THR A 557 -13.18 11.65 4.10
C THR A 557 -13.37 10.15 3.96
N TRP A 558 -12.33 9.40 4.27
CA TRP A 558 -12.46 8.00 4.67
C TRP A 558 -13.03 7.96 6.09
N LEU A 559 -14.30 8.30 6.23
CA LEU A 559 -15.07 7.86 7.36
C LEU A 559 -15.63 6.50 6.98
N GLY A 560 -14.92 5.45 7.34
CA GLY A 560 -15.51 4.14 7.49
C GLY A 560 -16.62 4.24 8.53
N LEU A 561 -17.82 4.48 8.06
CA LEU A 561 -19.01 4.14 8.83
C LEU A 561 -19.08 2.61 8.75
N ALA A 562 -18.46 1.95 9.73
CA ALA A 562 -18.87 0.61 10.10
C ALA A 562 -20.28 0.75 10.69
N THR A 563 -21.26 0.84 9.80
CA THR A 563 -22.61 0.47 10.16
C THR A 563 -22.59 -1.05 10.27
N GLU A 564 -22.90 -1.57 11.45
CA GLU A 564 -23.23 -2.98 11.62
C GLU A 564 -24.42 -3.27 10.71
N HIS A 565 -24.15 -3.73 9.49
CA HIS A 565 -25.19 -4.27 8.64
C HIS A 565 -25.46 -5.70 9.13
N GLU A 566 -26.69 -6.03 9.36
CA GLU A 566 -27.12 -7.41 9.54
C GLU A 566 -26.88 -8.16 8.23
N GLY A 567 -25.65 -8.68 8.05
CA GLY A 567 -25.31 -9.54 6.92
C GLY A 567 -26.02 -10.90 7.02
N LEU A 568 -26.10 -11.58 5.90
CA LEU A 568 -26.61 -12.93 5.83
C LEU A 568 -25.72 -13.87 6.67
N ASN A 569 -26.33 -14.76 7.45
CA ASN A 569 -25.59 -15.78 8.20
C ASN A 569 -24.97 -16.80 7.23
N VAL A 570 -23.75 -17.17 7.47
CA VAL A 570 -23.06 -18.26 6.78
C VAL A 570 -22.89 -19.39 7.79
N ILE A 571 -23.54 -20.53 7.55
CA ILE A 571 -23.52 -21.66 8.46
C ILE A 571 -22.31 -22.54 8.15
N LEU A 572 -21.41 -22.70 9.11
CA LEU A 572 -20.34 -23.69 9.04
C LEU A 572 -20.90 -25.12 9.14
N GLY A 573 -20.75 -25.89 8.08
CA GLY A 573 -20.98 -27.34 8.15
C GLY A 573 -20.00 -27.97 9.13
N SER A 574 -20.47 -28.86 9.97
CA SER A 574 -19.84 -29.56 11.10
C SER A 574 -18.30 -29.56 11.11
N ILE A 575 -17.70 -28.50 11.58
CA ILE A 575 -16.26 -28.43 11.88
C ILE A 575 -16.15 -28.06 13.37
N GLY A 576 -15.93 -29.07 14.20
CA GLY A 576 -15.70 -28.90 15.63
C GLY A 576 -16.96 -28.72 16.48
N GLU A 577 -16.84 -29.02 17.77
CA GLU A 577 -17.93 -29.13 18.73
C GLU A 577 -18.66 -27.82 19.11
N GLN A 578 -18.36 -26.69 18.45
CA GLN A 578 -19.08 -25.43 18.63
C GLN A 578 -19.29 -24.76 17.29
N GLY A 579 -20.51 -24.80 16.79
CA GLY A 579 -20.91 -24.07 15.58
C GLY A 579 -20.74 -22.54 15.78
N THR A 580 -19.93 -21.92 14.97
CA THR A 580 -19.82 -20.48 14.90
C THR A 580 -20.51 -20.03 13.64
N ASP A 581 -21.56 -19.20 13.77
CA ASP A 581 -22.19 -18.58 12.63
C ASP A 581 -21.24 -17.52 12.04
N LEU A 582 -20.98 -17.60 10.74
CA LEU A 582 -20.23 -16.60 10.00
C LEU A 582 -21.21 -15.64 9.34
N ARG A 583 -20.81 -14.37 9.17
CA ARG A 583 -21.62 -13.36 8.49
C ARG A 583 -20.91 -12.87 7.24
N GLY A 584 -21.67 -12.76 6.14
CA GLY A 584 -21.22 -12.16 4.90
C GLY A 584 -21.36 -10.64 4.92
N GLY A 585 -20.50 -9.96 4.15
CA GLY A 585 -20.49 -8.52 3.98
C GLY A 585 -21.41 -8.01 2.86
N GLN A 586 -20.90 -7.12 1.99
CA GLN A 586 -21.74 -6.39 1.03
C GLN A 586 -22.30 -7.21 -0.11
N TRP A 587 -21.63 -8.27 -0.55
CA TRP A 587 -22.05 -9.11 -1.66
C TRP A 587 -21.56 -10.56 -1.54
N ALA A 588 -22.20 -11.45 -2.30
CA ALA A 588 -21.84 -12.85 -2.39
C ALA A 588 -21.81 -13.31 -3.85
N GLU A 589 -21.01 -14.32 -4.11
CA GLU A 589 -20.96 -15.00 -5.40
C GLU A 589 -21.72 -16.33 -5.35
N HIS A 590 -22.51 -16.58 -6.40
CA HIS A 590 -23.06 -17.89 -6.64
C HIS A 590 -21.98 -18.85 -7.11
N VAL A 591 -21.62 -19.76 -6.23
CA VAL A 591 -20.59 -20.76 -6.51
C VAL A 591 -21.25 -22.07 -6.87
N VAL A 592 -20.95 -22.54 -8.08
CA VAL A 592 -21.29 -23.91 -8.49
C VAL A 592 -20.02 -24.74 -8.35
N ALA A 593 -20.02 -25.65 -7.38
CA ALA A 593 -18.95 -26.62 -7.28
C ALA A 593 -19.17 -27.70 -8.38
N THR A 594 -18.16 -27.95 -9.20
CA THR A 594 -18.20 -28.90 -10.31
C THR A 594 -17.57 -30.24 -9.89
N ILE A 595 -18.33 -31.35 -9.96
CA ILE A 595 -17.82 -32.70 -9.71
C ILE A 595 -17.48 -33.38 -11.04
N GLN A 596 -16.24 -33.84 -11.22
CA GLN A 596 -15.97 -34.87 -12.22
C GLN A 596 -16.47 -36.23 -11.69
N ALA A 597 -17.36 -36.86 -12.43
CA ALA A 597 -17.79 -38.20 -12.14
C ALA A 597 -16.62 -39.19 -12.41
N GLY A 598 -15.86 -39.48 -11.35
CA GLY A 598 -15.14 -40.76 -11.31
C GLY A 598 -16.15 -41.90 -11.03
N PRO A 599 -15.89 -43.13 -11.45
CA PRO A 599 -16.85 -44.21 -11.23
C PRO A 599 -16.95 -44.54 -9.75
N THR A 600 -18.21 -44.42 -9.24
CA THR A 600 -18.75 -44.98 -8.02
C THR A 600 -18.22 -44.50 -6.66
N GLU A 601 -18.97 -43.66 -6.00
CA GLU A 601 -19.81 -44.01 -4.88
C GLU A 601 -20.70 -42.85 -4.50
N ARG A 602 -22.00 -43.12 -4.41
CA ARG A 602 -23.06 -42.20 -4.06
C ARG A 602 -22.79 -41.54 -2.71
N ALA A 603 -22.63 -40.21 -2.73
CA ALA A 603 -23.16 -39.39 -1.67
C ALA A 603 -24.37 -38.64 -2.26
N ASP A 604 -25.52 -39.34 -2.30
CA ASP A 604 -26.82 -38.68 -2.31
C ASP A 604 -26.89 -37.88 -0.99
N ARG A 605 -26.57 -36.62 -1.05
CA ARG A 605 -27.01 -35.62 -0.09
C ARG A 605 -27.69 -34.54 -0.90
N ASP A 606 -28.97 -34.56 -0.72
CA ASP A 606 -30.02 -33.74 -1.26
C ASP A 606 -29.56 -32.26 -1.44
N LEU A 607 -29.19 -31.90 -2.68
CA LEU A 607 -29.37 -30.53 -3.11
C LEU A 607 -30.89 -30.34 -3.27
N PRO A 608 -31.49 -29.26 -2.73
CA PRO A 608 -32.92 -29.04 -2.84
C PRO A 608 -33.34 -29.13 -4.30
N ALA A 609 -34.41 -29.89 -4.59
CA ALA A 609 -34.96 -30.11 -5.91
C ALA A 609 -35.32 -28.79 -6.63
N ASP A 610 -35.50 -27.73 -5.90
CA ASP A 610 -35.87 -26.39 -6.36
C ASP A 610 -34.77 -25.66 -7.14
N ILE A 611 -33.49 -25.98 -6.92
CA ILE A 611 -32.37 -25.41 -7.69
C ILE A 611 -32.40 -25.92 -9.14
N VAL A 612 -32.83 -27.15 -9.34
CA VAL A 612 -32.97 -27.76 -10.68
C VAL A 612 -34.17 -27.17 -11.44
N ALA A 613 -35.21 -26.73 -10.75
CA ALA A 613 -36.45 -26.23 -11.33
C ALA A 613 -36.38 -24.78 -11.87
N GLN A 614 -35.37 -23.98 -11.45
CA GLN A 614 -35.22 -22.57 -11.87
C GLN A 614 -34.23 -22.37 -13.03
N GLY A 615 -33.82 -23.44 -13.70
CA GLY A 615 -33.03 -23.34 -14.93
C GLY A 615 -31.56 -23.01 -14.75
N PHE A 616 -31.04 -23.01 -13.54
CA PHE A 616 -29.61 -23.01 -13.27
C PHE A 616 -29.11 -24.42 -13.59
N ALA A 617 -28.47 -24.59 -14.73
CA ALA A 617 -27.78 -25.83 -15.02
C ALA A 617 -26.70 -25.99 -14.00
N VAL A 618 -26.90 -26.87 -13.04
CA VAL A 618 -25.85 -27.45 -12.19
C VAL A 618 -24.98 -28.29 -13.14
N ALA A 619 -24.11 -27.62 -13.88
CA ALA A 619 -23.00 -28.28 -14.54
C ALA A 619 -22.17 -28.87 -13.40
N GLY A 620 -22.09 -30.17 -13.32
CA GLY A 620 -21.55 -30.92 -12.19
C GLY A 620 -20.25 -30.35 -11.60
N LEU A 621 -20.01 -30.59 -10.33
CA LEU A 621 -18.78 -30.23 -9.61
C LEU A 621 -17.57 -30.73 -10.40
N VAL A 622 -16.63 -29.85 -10.79
CA VAL A 622 -15.34 -30.26 -11.35
C VAL A 622 -14.41 -30.44 -10.16
N GLY A 623 -14.17 -31.70 -9.75
CA GLY A 623 -13.20 -32.02 -8.71
C GLY A 623 -13.82 -32.46 -7.38
N ASP A 624 -12.94 -32.61 -6.39
CA ASP A 624 -13.18 -33.09 -5.03
C ASP A 624 -13.27 -31.95 -3.99
N ALA A 625 -13.81 -30.80 -4.39
CA ALA A 625 -14.02 -29.68 -3.47
C ALA A 625 -15.11 -30.01 -2.44
N GLU A 626 -14.81 -29.75 -1.16
CA GLU A 626 -15.71 -29.92 -0.03
C GLU A 626 -16.43 -28.58 0.25
N ILE A 627 -17.74 -28.61 0.49
CA ILE A 627 -18.47 -27.46 1.00
C ILE A 627 -18.25 -27.37 2.51
N ILE A 628 -17.68 -26.25 2.95
CA ILE A 628 -17.35 -26.01 4.36
C ILE A 628 -18.44 -25.19 5.03
N ALA A 629 -19.02 -24.23 4.27
CA ALA A 629 -20.11 -23.40 4.74
C ALA A 629 -21.10 -23.09 3.61
N THR A 630 -22.36 -22.87 3.96
CA THR A 630 -23.44 -22.50 3.04
C THR A 630 -24.07 -21.19 3.47
N PHE A 631 -24.70 -20.51 2.52
CA PHE A 631 -25.57 -19.38 2.82
C PHE A 631 -26.86 -19.82 3.50
N ASP A 632 -27.41 -18.99 4.39
CA ASP A 632 -28.68 -19.17 5.08
C ASP A 632 -29.61 -17.99 4.73
N GLY A 633 -30.37 -18.15 3.65
CA GLY A 633 -31.39 -17.19 3.25
C GLY A 633 -31.18 -16.55 1.88
N ARG A 634 -31.73 -15.32 1.70
CA ARG A 634 -31.79 -14.61 0.42
C ARG A 634 -30.89 -13.38 0.40
N GLY A 635 -30.20 -13.15 -0.71
CA GLY A 635 -29.42 -11.95 -0.96
C GLY A 635 -29.85 -11.27 -2.27
N GLY A 636 -30.07 -9.95 -2.28
CA GLY A 636 -30.39 -9.19 -3.49
C GLY A 636 -31.61 -9.69 -4.29
N GLY A 637 -32.59 -10.32 -3.63
CA GLY A 637 -33.74 -10.96 -4.29
C GLY A 637 -33.47 -12.38 -4.81
N VAL A 638 -32.26 -12.89 -4.69
CA VAL A 638 -31.84 -14.24 -5.08
C VAL A 638 -31.88 -15.17 -3.86
N ASP A 639 -32.37 -16.39 -4.06
CA ASP A 639 -32.36 -17.42 -3.04
C ASP A 639 -30.96 -18.05 -2.98
N LEU A 640 -30.22 -17.77 -1.91
CA LEU A 640 -28.87 -18.28 -1.67
C LEU A 640 -28.85 -19.43 -0.68
N GLU A 641 -30.00 -19.78 -0.08
CA GLU A 641 -30.09 -20.81 0.97
C GLU A 641 -29.49 -22.13 0.48
N GLY A 642 -28.52 -22.63 1.25
CA GLY A 642 -27.84 -23.89 0.98
C GLY A 642 -26.74 -23.81 -0.11
N LEU A 643 -26.57 -22.68 -0.80
CA LEU A 643 -25.48 -22.52 -1.75
C LEU A 643 -24.12 -22.41 -1.04
N PRO A 644 -23.01 -22.87 -1.67
CA PRO A 644 -21.70 -22.82 -1.07
C PRO A 644 -21.23 -21.39 -0.81
N ALA A 645 -20.94 -21.06 0.45
CA ALA A 645 -20.34 -19.80 0.87
C ALA A 645 -18.82 -19.93 1.08
N ILE A 646 -18.37 -21.09 1.58
CA ILE A 646 -16.95 -21.42 1.69
C ILE A 646 -16.74 -22.84 1.20
N THR A 647 -15.76 -23.04 0.33
CA THR A 647 -15.35 -24.36 -0.14
C THR A 647 -13.88 -24.62 0.15
N ARG A 648 -13.50 -25.89 0.19
CA ARG A 648 -12.12 -26.33 0.32
C ARG A 648 -11.83 -27.46 -0.66
N ARG A 649 -10.75 -27.38 -1.39
CA ARG A 649 -10.20 -28.49 -2.18
C ARG A 649 -8.85 -28.91 -1.62
N LYS A 650 -8.67 -30.20 -1.40
CA LYS A 650 -7.37 -30.79 -1.09
C LYS A 650 -6.56 -30.89 -2.37
N VAL A 651 -5.40 -30.29 -2.40
CA VAL A 651 -4.50 -30.32 -3.57
C VAL A 651 -3.51 -31.46 -3.38
N ALA A 652 -3.36 -32.30 -4.41
CA ALA A 652 -2.41 -33.41 -4.37
C ALA A 652 -1.00 -32.89 -4.12
N ALA A 653 -0.26 -33.57 -3.23
CA ALA A 653 1.11 -33.22 -2.95
C ALA A 653 2.00 -33.39 -4.17
N ALA A 654 2.91 -32.44 -4.40
CA ALA A 654 3.89 -32.52 -5.49
C ALA A 654 4.87 -33.69 -5.33
N ASP A 655 5.12 -34.11 -4.10
CA ASP A 655 5.97 -35.25 -3.72
C ASP A 655 5.19 -36.19 -2.78
N ALA A 656 5.38 -37.49 -2.95
CA ALA A 656 4.76 -38.54 -2.11
C ALA A 656 5.13 -38.44 -0.61
N SER A 657 6.18 -37.71 -0.26
CA SER A 657 6.60 -37.43 1.12
C SER A 657 5.94 -36.17 1.72
N ALA A 658 5.40 -35.27 0.89
CA ALA A 658 4.77 -34.05 1.32
C ALA A 658 3.31 -34.30 1.76
N LYS A 659 2.85 -33.52 2.74
CA LYS A 659 1.44 -33.52 3.09
C LYS A 659 0.68 -32.69 2.06
N PRO A 660 -0.54 -33.11 1.65
CA PRO A 660 -1.37 -32.30 0.78
C PRO A 660 -1.77 -31.00 1.47
N GLY A 661 -1.70 -29.89 0.74
CA GLY A 661 -2.27 -28.62 1.15
C GLY A 661 -3.72 -28.48 0.72
N SER A 662 -4.26 -27.27 0.80
CA SER A 662 -5.64 -27.00 0.41
C SER A 662 -5.78 -25.64 -0.24
N ALA A 663 -6.70 -25.56 -1.19
CA ALA A 663 -7.21 -24.32 -1.76
C ALA A 663 -8.63 -24.06 -1.25
N TRP A 664 -8.86 -22.85 -0.77
CA TRP A 664 -10.12 -22.41 -0.18
C TRP A 664 -10.70 -21.30 -1.03
N TYR A 665 -11.99 -21.33 -1.24
CA TYR A 665 -12.71 -20.23 -1.84
C TYR A 665 -13.73 -19.65 -0.87
N VAL A 666 -13.72 -18.34 -0.70
CA VAL A 666 -14.66 -17.60 0.14
C VAL A 666 -15.53 -16.73 -0.76
N ALA A 667 -16.77 -17.17 -0.96
CA ALA A 667 -17.70 -16.59 -1.93
C ALA A 667 -18.39 -15.29 -1.45
N THR A 668 -17.91 -14.71 -0.37
CA THR A 668 -18.45 -13.47 0.20
C THR A 668 -17.37 -12.70 0.94
N ASP A 669 -17.58 -11.41 1.15
CA ASP A 669 -16.80 -10.64 2.11
C ASP A 669 -17.28 -10.94 3.52
N LEU A 670 -16.42 -11.55 4.34
CA LEU A 670 -16.74 -11.91 5.73
C LEU A 670 -16.62 -10.70 6.65
N ASP A 671 -17.52 -10.55 7.60
CA ASP A 671 -17.35 -9.58 8.69
C ASP A 671 -16.10 -9.90 9.55
N CYS A 672 -15.70 -8.97 10.41
CA CYS A 672 -14.46 -9.10 11.18
C CYS A 672 -14.43 -10.33 12.11
N VAL A 673 -15.56 -10.70 12.70
CA VAL A 673 -15.66 -11.86 13.61
C VAL A 673 -15.57 -13.18 12.83
N SER A 674 -16.30 -13.25 11.74
CA SER A 674 -16.32 -14.42 10.84
C SER A 674 -14.96 -14.61 10.16
N ARG A 675 -14.34 -13.53 9.72
CA ARG A 675 -12.98 -13.54 9.12
C ARG A 675 -11.95 -14.02 10.13
N ALA A 676 -12.02 -13.56 11.40
CA ALA A 676 -11.13 -14.02 12.46
C ALA A 676 -11.32 -15.52 12.77
N ALA A 677 -12.57 -16.00 12.83
CA ALA A 677 -12.86 -17.43 13.04
C ALA A 677 -12.33 -18.28 11.86
N PHE A 678 -12.56 -17.84 10.63
CA PHE A 678 -12.07 -18.52 9.43
C PHE A 678 -10.53 -18.51 9.37
N LEU A 679 -9.89 -17.38 9.66
CA LEU A 679 -8.43 -17.29 9.64
C LEU A 679 -7.80 -18.21 10.70
N ARG A 680 -8.37 -18.33 11.91
CA ARG A 680 -7.93 -19.31 12.91
C ARG A 680 -8.04 -20.74 12.40
N LEU A 681 -9.12 -21.07 11.69
CA LEU A 681 -9.30 -22.38 11.08
C LEU A 681 -8.19 -22.68 10.07
N VAL A 682 -7.96 -21.77 9.12
CA VAL A 682 -6.99 -21.96 8.04
C VAL A 682 -5.55 -21.96 8.58
N THR A 683 -5.23 -21.09 9.54
CA THR A 683 -3.90 -21.05 10.18
C THR A 683 -3.60 -22.31 10.99
N ALA A 684 -4.60 -22.92 11.62
CA ALA A 684 -4.44 -24.23 12.26
C ALA A 684 -4.04 -25.32 11.25
N HIS A 685 -4.56 -25.28 10.03
CA HIS A 685 -4.16 -26.16 8.93
C HIS A 685 -2.76 -25.83 8.38
N ALA A 686 -2.45 -24.55 8.23
CA ALA A 686 -1.15 -24.05 7.77
C ALA A 686 -0.04 -24.25 8.81
N ARG A 687 -0.37 -24.50 10.07
CA ARG A 687 0.54 -24.49 11.23
C ARG A 687 1.23 -23.14 11.39
N GLY A 688 0.56 -22.06 11.00
CA GLY A 688 0.95 -20.69 11.29
C GLY A 688 0.62 -20.36 12.75
N PHE A 689 1.52 -19.65 13.42
CA PHE A 689 1.36 -19.32 14.83
C PHE A 689 1.48 -17.81 15.03
N PRO A 690 0.80 -17.25 16.04
CA PRO A 690 1.08 -15.89 16.45
C PRO A 690 2.56 -15.75 16.89
N VAL A 691 3.14 -14.57 16.71
CA VAL A 691 4.53 -14.27 17.09
C VAL A 691 4.79 -14.58 18.58
N VAL A 692 3.82 -14.24 19.42
CA VAL A 692 3.75 -14.60 20.83
C VAL A 692 2.33 -15.09 21.13
N ALA A 693 2.19 -16.25 21.75
CA ALA A 693 0.88 -16.80 22.08
C ALA A 693 0.24 -16.07 23.27
N GLY A 694 -1.08 -15.84 23.18
CA GLY A 694 -1.87 -15.30 24.30
C GLY A 694 -1.61 -13.83 24.61
N LEU A 695 -1.28 -13.02 23.61
CA LEU A 695 -1.18 -11.58 23.78
C LEU A 695 -2.51 -10.98 24.21
N PRO A 696 -2.50 -10.07 25.20
CA PRO A 696 -3.68 -9.29 25.55
C PRO A 696 -4.09 -8.32 24.43
N ASP A 697 -5.38 -7.94 24.41
CA ASP A 697 -5.89 -6.93 23.47
C ASP A 697 -5.06 -5.64 23.52
N GLY A 698 -4.75 -5.10 22.36
CA GLY A 698 -3.96 -3.88 22.22
C GLY A 698 -2.45 -4.08 22.41
N VAL A 699 -1.97 -5.31 22.49
CA VAL A 699 -0.53 -5.63 22.47
C VAL A 699 -0.16 -6.32 21.18
N GLU A 700 0.84 -5.78 20.52
CA GLU A 700 1.44 -6.32 19.31
C GLU A 700 2.81 -6.93 19.59
N ALA A 701 3.15 -8.00 18.90
CA ALA A 701 4.47 -8.59 18.90
C ALA A 701 5.00 -8.78 17.49
N GLN A 702 6.27 -8.40 17.28
CA GLN A 702 6.97 -8.60 16.01
C GLN A 702 8.39 -9.12 16.25
N ARG A 703 8.95 -9.84 15.27
CA ARG A 703 10.34 -10.29 15.31
C ARG A 703 11.14 -9.77 14.13
N ARG A 704 12.34 -9.27 14.41
CA ARG A 704 13.37 -8.99 13.42
C ARG A 704 14.60 -9.86 13.77
N GLY A 705 14.91 -10.84 12.94
CA GLY A 705 15.85 -11.89 13.34
C GLY A 705 15.41 -12.52 14.66
N ASP A 706 16.31 -12.58 15.62
CA ASP A 706 16.02 -13.09 16.96
C ASP A 706 15.48 -12.03 17.93
N ILE A 707 15.43 -10.77 17.53
CA ILE A 707 15.00 -9.66 18.39
C ILE A 707 13.47 -9.58 18.40
N LEU A 708 12.90 -9.56 19.60
CA LEU A 708 11.45 -9.48 19.83
C LEU A 708 11.05 -8.06 20.22
N PHE A 709 10.13 -7.49 19.48
CA PHE A 709 9.43 -6.24 19.79
C PHE A 709 8.09 -6.57 20.43
N LEU A 710 7.78 -5.93 21.56
CA LEU A 710 6.50 -5.98 22.26
C LEU A 710 5.98 -4.54 22.39
N LEU A 711 4.86 -4.26 21.77
CA LEU A 711 4.30 -2.93 21.65
C LEU A 711 2.94 -2.87 22.36
N ASN A 712 2.83 -2.07 23.40
CA ASN A 712 1.58 -1.87 24.12
C ASN A 712 0.89 -0.59 23.61
N HIS A 713 -0.11 -0.75 22.77
CA HIS A 713 -0.92 0.34 22.23
C HIS A 713 -2.02 0.82 23.19
N SER A 714 -2.27 0.07 24.28
CA SER A 714 -3.33 0.36 25.25
C SER A 714 -2.94 1.46 26.22
N ASP A 715 -3.94 1.98 26.94
CA ASP A 715 -3.79 2.98 27.99
C ASP A 715 -3.50 2.38 29.38
N LYS A 716 -3.21 1.06 29.44
CA LYS A 716 -2.95 0.32 30.67
C LYS A 716 -1.62 -0.42 30.59
N SER A 717 -0.98 -0.62 31.75
CA SER A 717 0.15 -1.54 31.81
C SER A 717 -0.30 -2.97 31.56
N VAL A 718 0.55 -3.73 30.87
CA VAL A 718 0.29 -5.13 30.49
C VAL A 718 1.40 -6.00 31.04
N GLU A 719 1.01 -7.14 31.63
CA GLU A 719 1.92 -8.15 32.15
C GLU A 719 2.00 -9.32 31.16
N LEU A 720 3.23 -9.73 30.82
CA LEU A 720 3.48 -10.89 29.97
C LEU A 720 4.43 -11.85 30.67
N ASN A 721 4.20 -13.15 30.43
CA ASN A 721 5.03 -14.23 30.97
C ASN A 721 5.82 -14.94 29.86
N GLY A 722 6.94 -15.57 30.23
CA GLY A 722 7.75 -16.33 29.30
C GLY A 722 8.72 -15.49 28.46
N ILE A 723 8.89 -14.20 28.76
CA ILE A 723 9.81 -13.31 28.05
C ILE A 723 11.19 -13.36 28.73
N VAL A 724 12.18 -13.88 28.02
CA VAL A 724 13.55 -14.06 28.52
C VAL A 724 14.52 -13.41 27.55
N GLY A 725 15.56 -12.73 28.05
CA GLY A 725 16.57 -12.06 27.24
C GLY A 725 17.01 -10.73 27.84
N THR A 726 17.69 -9.92 27.03
CA THR A 726 18.12 -8.57 27.41
C THR A 726 17.22 -7.53 26.74
N GLU A 727 16.53 -6.72 27.54
CA GLU A 727 15.80 -5.57 27.04
C GLU A 727 16.80 -4.50 26.59
N LEU A 728 16.71 -4.07 25.32
CA LEU A 728 17.76 -3.25 24.67
C LEU A 728 17.65 -1.76 25.00
N ILE A 729 16.44 -1.24 25.30
CA ILE A 729 16.23 0.21 25.49
C ILE A 729 16.89 0.66 26.80
N PHE A 730 16.74 -0.10 27.89
CA PHE A 730 17.24 0.24 29.21
C PHE A 730 18.34 -0.72 29.71
N GLY A 731 18.69 -1.76 28.95
CA GLY A 731 19.73 -2.74 29.29
C GLY A 731 19.34 -3.70 30.43
N GLN A 732 18.05 -3.94 30.64
CA GLN A 732 17.56 -4.78 31.75
C GLN A 732 17.44 -6.25 31.36
N GLN A 733 17.67 -7.16 32.32
CA GLN A 733 17.46 -8.60 32.09
C GLN A 733 15.97 -8.99 32.29
N CYS A 734 15.38 -9.58 31.27
CA CYS A 734 14.07 -10.21 31.35
C CYS A 734 14.21 -11.66 31.78
N THR A 735 13.59 -12.04 32.89
CA THR A 735 13.74 -13.37 33.51
C THR A 735 12.45 -14.19 33.52
N GLY A 736 11.53 -13.88 32.61
CA GLY A 736 10.26 -14.62 32.45
C GLY A 736 9.01 -13.78 32.61
N HIS A 737 8.95 -12.89 33.59
CA HIS A 737 7.83 -11.98 33.80
C HIS A 737 8.26 -10.55 33.45
N VAL A 738 7.47 -9.84 32.62
CA VAL A 738 7.72 -8.46 32.23
C VAL A 738 6.44 -7.63 32.32
N VAL A 739 6.60 -6.33 32.58
CA VAL A 739 5.50 -5.35 32.59
C VAL A 739 5.80 -4.28 31.55
N ILE A 740 4.88 -4.09 30.60
CA ILE A 740 4.99 -3.07 29.56
C ILE A 740 4.07 -1.92 29.92
N ALA A 741 4.61 -0.73 30.07
CA ALA A 741 3.87 0.48 30.42
C ALA A 741 2.83 0.85 29.33
N PRO A 742 1.82 1.69 29.64
CA PRO A 742 0.90 2.20 28.64
C PRO A 742 1.64 2.92 27.51
N ARG A 743 1.22 2.71 26.26
CA ARG A 743 1.78 3.35 25.07
C ARG A 743 3.31 3.32 25.05
N SER A 744 3.85 2.13 25.27
CA SER A 744 5.31 1.94 25.27
C SER A 744 5.74 0.65 24.55
N THR A 745 7.01 0.55 24.28
CA THR A 745 7.63 -0.57 23.59
C THR A 745 8.70 -1.20 24.47
N MET A 746 8.84 -2.51 24.41
CA MET A 746 9.94 -3.27 24.95
C MET A 746 10.61 -4.03 23.79
N VAL A 747 11.94 -3.98 23.70
CA VAL A 747 12.71 -4.65 22.67
C VAL A 747 13.69 -5.62 23.33
N VAL A 748 13.51 -6.92 23.08
CA VAL A 748 14.24 -7.97 23.79
C VAL A 748 15.11 -8.76 22.82
N ALA A 749 16.42 -8.74 23.03
CA ALA A 749 17.37 -9.65 22.39
C ALA A 749 17.55 -10.93 23.25
N PRO A 750 17.92 -12.05 22.61
CA PRO A 750 18.16 -13.32 23.29
C PRO A 750 19.12 -13.26 24.47
#